data_f921f67f8c9aa9365219db0bf17f488d
#
_entry.id   f921f67f8c9aa9365219db0bf17f488d
#
_cell.length_a   1.000
_cell.length_b   1.000
_cell.length_c   1.000
_cell.angle_alpha   90.00
_cell.angle_beta   90.00
_cell.angle_gamma   90.00
#
_symmetry.space_group_name_H-M   'P 1'
#
loop_
_entity.id
_entity.type
_entity.pdbx_description
1 polymer ?
#
loop_
_entity_poly.entity_id
_entity_poly.type
_entity_poly.pdbx_seq_one_letter_code
_entity_poly.pdbx_strand_id
1 'polypeptide(L)'
;MILIDSIASKGTRMSYLRRVSTAALALFLALTPAAAWAGPDQDKDWIVTGQHVDAPIPVWHDDTNSFSLNTINMPMENTVLWIPKAWTGTGDKDEAKSQLVIPPGRPDLAFLGGEGTVLNAAPQNPGPGNTPIWAGLGAGEIGDTDKFEGETYTLDLVSVDGPGRMEMFIDNGDSVNRFLSSHDLAYRSVYNPRHTHLYTTFTQPGRYVAHYKMTARSADGTAIYSSPITPLVWQVGGANPAEGSIKDIDVAYSAARAERTDSNSATPTLTLSHHADRAHPGDNHLTDITVDTGVPTDRGRAWITVNGYFLTEVAVEAGRATASELLGAEAGAVQAIYIPDDSASARWISQAAQYSQKDTEPVTVGGADTILGPSNPDPAPVWNPDSLPVSSRRVDVSYDLKPGTTDQYTATVRAADPNLRATYKIEFLESKYDFSPWCSTEGTLGAGGMDSKTQDLGVCQSDPMYVRVTLRPHPLSDAVMTVAEASDVTVGDHVGLTATLSMRNGSPAPAEPEPTPTPEPTPGGDSANPAPALLDEPVQIARGHLDVRLTQASGDGKLTYGLAVKDDSLTSARTSVLRTLGSTTLAVGPNARFVRPASLSDASYDVLGPVGAATYLLPETQNSDIVWPGLSTEGIDYASLPEGADLTLHLAEAPAGARVAFFQGGTFGAGARVHFDSAAGDGLVHTTESTHMHGNWVFSAPGTYRIEVGARSGERVLAQAQSFTVVVRSGRHDAQPAPTPGDDPVPAPSPGPSPTPDPAPTPDPAPTPDPAPTPDPA
;
A
#
# COMPACT_ATOMS: atom_id res chain seq x y z
N MET A 1 9.37 19.74 62.17
CA MET A 1 10.68 19.43 62.76
C MET A 1 11.11 18.10 62.18
N ILE A 2 12.23 18.13 61.46
CA ILE A 2 13.06 17.03 60.93
C ILE A 2 12.53 16.41 59.60
N LEU A 3 13.04 16.79 58.59
CA LEU A 3 14.26 16.73 57.76
C LEU A 3 14.23 15.57 56.76
N ILE A 4 14.22 16.00 55.60
CA ILE A 4 14.41 15.36 54.27
C ILE A 4 15.86 14.85 54.19
N ASP A 5 16.09 13.72 53.59
CA ASP A 5 17.33 13.55 52.83
C ASP A 5 17.13 12.73 51.55
N SER A 6 17.67 13.34 50.53
CA SER A 6 17.82 12.95 49.16
C SER A 6 18.95 11.93 48.99
N ILE A 7 18.75 10.85 48.26
CA ILE A 7 19.87 10.02 47.82
C ILE A 7 19.76 9.78 46.30
N ALA A 8 20.68 10.46 45.61
CA ALA A 8 21.05 10.14 44.22
C ALA A 8 21.93 8.87 44.19
N SER A 9 21.59 7.91 43.38
CA SER A 9 22.45 6.73 43.18
C SER A 9 23.15 6.83 41.83
N LYS A 10 24.45 6.98 41.93
CA LYS A 10 25.42 6.92 40.80
C LYS A 10 25.62 5.49 40.37
N GLY A 11 25.68 5.32 39.02
CA GLY A 11 26.06 4.06 38.41
C GLY A 11 27.51 3.64 38.69
N THR A 12 27.68 2.36 38.96
CA THR A 12 28.99 1.76 39.17
C THR A 12 29.34 0.85 37.98
N ARG A 13 30.33 1.24 37.23
CA ARG A 13 31.04 0.37 36.26
C ARG A 13 31.84 -0.66 37.03
N MET A 14 31.67 -1.93 36.71
CA MET A 14 32.50 -3.02 37.26
C MET A 14 33.47 -3.48 36.15
N SER A 15 34.71 -3.06 36.34
CA SER A 15 35.89 -3.60 35.64
C SER A 15 36.40 -4.86 36.36
N TYR A 16 36.51 -6.01 35.69
CA TYR A 16 37.18 -7.17 36.19
C TYR A 16 38.59 -7.27 35.61
N LEU A 17 39.56 -7.12 36.49
CA LEU A 17 40.97 -7.41 36.27
C LEU A 17 41.25 -8.91 36.42
N ARG A 18 42.13 -9.40 35.56
CA ARG A 18 42.72 -10.72 35.48
C ARG A 18 43.40 -11.18 36.78
N ARG A 19 43.30 -12.49 37.06
CA ARG A 19 44.39 -13.26 37.65
C ARG A 19 44.56 -14.59 36.91
N VAL A 20 45.80 -14.80 36.46
CA VAL A 20 46.35 -15.98 35.84
C VAL A 20 46.63 -17.05 36.88
N SER A 21 46.34 -18.31 36.59
CA SER A 21 47.05 -19.46 37.19
C SER A 21 47.04 -20.61 36.16
N THR A 22 48.21 -21.02 35.80
CA THR A 22 48.58 -22.11 34.93
C THR A 22 48.41 -23.48 35.58
N ALA A 23 47.83 -24.43 34.86
CA ALA A 23 48.18 -25.84 34.88
C ALA A 23 47.70 -26.49 33.56
N ALA A 24 48.70 -27.04 32.84
CA ALA A 24 48.54 -27.69 31.57
C ALA A 24 47.98 -29.10 31.72
N LEU A 25 47.08 -29.49 30.81
CA LEU A 25 47.06 -30.84 30.26
C LEU A 25 46.45 -30.76 28.83
N ALA A 26 47.29 -31.10 27.86
CA ALA A 26 46.94 -31.09 26.44
C ALA A 26 46.01 -32.25 26.11
N LEU A 27 44.83 -31.91 25.55
CA LEU A 27 44.07 -32.80 24.69
C LEU A 27 43.78 -32.03 23.40
N PHE A 28 44.54 -32.26 22.36
CA PHE A 28 44.27 -31.77 21.02
C PHE A 28 43.00 -32.41 20.48
N LEU A 29 41.82 -31.83 20.73
CA LEU A 29 40.75 -31.88 19.79
C LEU A 29 40.96 -30.71 18.83
N ALA A 30 41.20 -31.01 17.57
CA ALA A 30 41.13 -30.04 16.50
C ALA A 30 39.69 -29.52 16.42
N LEU A 31 39.41 -28.45 17.16
CA LEU A 31 38.29 -27.56 16.87
C LEU A 31 38.68 -26.85 15.58
N THR A 32 38.17 -27.29 14.43
CA THR A 32 38.06 -26.43 13.27
C THR A 32 37.35 -25.18 13.77
N PRO A 33 37.89 -23.95 13.60
CA PRO A 33 37.15 -22.76 13.89
C PRO A 33 35.88 -22.84 13.02
N ALA A 34 34.72 -22.81 13.66
CA ALA A 34 33.47 -22.53 12.96
C ALA A 34 33.72 -21.26 12.18
N ALA A 35 33.68 -21.35 10.86
CA ALA A 35 33.79 -20.19 9.99
C ALA A 35 32.82 -19.12 10.50
N ALA A 36 33.31 -17.96 10.85
CA ALA A 36 32.49 -16.86 11.25
C ALA A 36 31.59 -16.51 10.04
N TRP A 37 30.32 -16.62 10.19
CA TRP A 37 29.35 -16.24 9.17
C TRP A 37 29.47 -14.75 8.94
N ALA A 38 29.70 -14.30 7.71
CA ALA A 38 29.97 -12.91 7.37
C ALA A 38 29.47 -12.59 5.96
N GLY A 39 28.16 -12.58 5.76
CA GLY A 39 27.58 -12.10 4.50
C GLY A 39 27.73 -10.58 4.32
N PRO A 40 27.34 -10.03 3.16
CA PRO A 40 27.51 -8.61 2.83
C PRO A 40 26.76 -7.67 3.81
N ASP A 41 25.73 -8.17 4.48
CA ASP A 41 24.91 -7.42 5.44
C ASP A 41 25.04 -7.89 6.89
N GLN A 42 26.13 -8.59 7.23
CA GLN A 42 26.38 -9.04 8.58
C GLN A 42 26.43 -7.92 9.63
N ASP A 43 26.81 -6.72 9.23
CA ASP A 43 26.89 -5.53 10.08
C ASP A 43 25.58 -4.74 10.14
N LYS A 44 24.53 -5.18 9.47
CA LYS A 44 23.21 -4.58 9.58
C LYS A 44 22.48 -5.11 10.83
N ASP A 45 21.82 -4.20 11.53
CA ASP A 45 21.12 -4.53 12.76
C ASP A 45 19.84 -5.34 12.52
N TRP A 46 19.24 -5.19 11.35
CA TRP A 46 17.95 -5.80 11.04
C TRP A 46 17.81 -6.24 9.57
N ILE A 47 17.68 -7.55 9.37
CA ILE A 47 17.30 -8.17 8.09
C ILE A 47 15.81 -8.54 8.19
N VAL A 48 14.97 -7.87 7.40
CA VAL A 48 13.51 -8.01 7.47
C VAL A 48 13.01 -8.91 6.37
N THR A 49 12.40 -10.02 6.75
CA THR A 49 11.65 -10.92 5.88
C THR A 49 10.57 -11.64 6.69
N GLY A 50 9.46 -12.02 6.06
CA GLY A 50 8.36 -12.72 6.74
C GLY A 50 7.73 -11.91 7.88
N GLN A 51 7.70 -10.59 7.78
CA GLN A 51 7.11 -9.71 8.79
C GLN A 51 6.65 -8.39 8.17
N HIS A 52 5.85 -7.65 8.95
CA HIS A 52 5.41 -6.30 8.64
C HIS A 52 6.54 -5.30 8.83
N VAL A 53 6.70 -4.38 7.89
CA VAL A 53 7.67 -3.27 7.98
C VAL A 53 7.18 -2.04 7.24
N ASP A 54 7.17 -0.91 7.93
CA ASP A 54 7.04 0.40 7.31
C ASP A 54 8.43 1.00 7.11
N ALA A 55 8.76 1.30 5.87
CA ALA A 55 10.05 1.89 5.47
C ALA A 55 9.93 2.54 4.08
N PRO A 56 10.21 3.85 3.95
CA PRO A 56 10.60 4.79 5.01
C PRO A 56 9.44 5.32 5.85
N ILE A 57 9.74 5.66 7.10
CA ILE A 57 8.87 6.41 8.00
C ILE A 57 9.48 7.81 8.20
N PRO A 58 8.80 8.88 7.81
CA PRO A 58 9.25 10.24 8.10
C PRO A 58 9.03 10.57 9.57
N VAL A 59 10.03 11.17 10.21
CA VAL A 59 9.95 11.68 11.59
C VAL A 59 10.32 13.15 11.58
N TRP A 60 9.50 13.97 12.25
CA TRP A 60 9.77 15.37 12.43
C TRP A 60 10.40 15.65 13.81
N HIS A 61 11.37 16.56 13.86
CA HIS A 61 12.07 16.99 15.08
C HIS A 61 11.83 18.48 15.31
N ASP A 62 10.94 18.81 16.26
CA ASP A 62 10.58 20.20 16.58
C ASP A 62 11.75 21.00 17.13
N ASP A 63 12.70 20.37 17.82
CA ASP A 63 13.86 21.01 18.42
C ASP A 63 14.91 21.48 17.39
N THR A 64 14.95 20.84 16.25
CA THR A 64 15.92 21.10 15.17
C THR A 64 15.27 21.59 13.88
N ASN A 65 13.94 21.63 13.79
CA ASN A 65 13.19 21.92 12.58
C ASN A 65 13.69 21.09 11.38
N SER A 66 13.81 19.78 11.57
CA SER A 66 14.35 18.87 10.56
C SER A 66 13.62 17.55 10.53
N PHE A 67 13.79 16.83 9.43
CA PHE A 67 13.29 15.45 9.29
C PHE A 67 14.39 14.42 9.46
N SER A 68 14.02 13.23 9.92
CA SER A 68 14.78 11.99 9.71
C SER A 68 13.90 10.94 9.04
N LEU A 69 14.52 9.88 8.54
CA LEU A 69 13.85 8.73 7.94
C LEU A 69 14.24 7.45 8.69
N ASN A 70 13.26 6.76 9.20
CA ASN A 70 13.43 5.53 9.96
C ASN A 70 12.64 4.37 9.34
N THR A 71 12.80 3.20 9.90
CA THR A 71 11.83 2.10 9.82
C THR A 71 11.05 2.04 11.14
N ILE A 72 10.07 1.15 11.23
CA ILE A 72 9.21 1.04 12.41
C ILE A 72 9.97 0.88 13.74
N ASN A 73 11.18 0.32 13.74
CA ASN A 73 11.92 0.03 14.98
C ASN A 73 13.40 0.38 14.91
N MET A 74 13.93 0.73 13.73
CA MET A 74 15.38 0.82 13.50
C MET A 74 15.71 1.99 12.58
N PRO A 75 16.92 2.56 12.67
CA PRO A 75 17.43 3.45 11.65
C PRO A 75 17.42 2.78 10.28
N MET A 76 16.97 3.53 9.26
CA MET A 76 16.77 2.99 7.91
C MET A 76 18.08 2.47 7.29
N GLU A 77 19.19 3.15 7.52
CA GLU A 77 20.52 2.76 7.05
C GLU A 77 21.05 1.44 7.65
N ASN A 78 20.49 0.99 8.77
CA ASN A 78 20.84 -0.27 9.43
C ASN A 78 19.88 -1.42 9.10
N THR A 79 18.94 -1.18 8.18
CA THR A 79 17.90 -2.14 7.81
C THR A 79 18.10 -2.64 6.40
N VAL A 80 17.87 -3.94 6.19
CA VAL A 80 17.76 -4.58 4.87
C VAL A 80 16.37 -5.21 4.74
N LEU A 81 15.65 -4.85 3.70
CA LEU A 81 14.41 -5.50 3.32
C LEU A 81 14.75 -6.65 2.38
N TRP A 82 14.50 -7.88 2.80
CA TRP A 82 14.84 -9.05 2.01
C TRP A 82 13.58 -9.74 1.48
N ILE A 83 13.47 -9.79 0.15
CA ILE A 83 12.49 -10.61 -0.56
C ILE A 83 13.20 -11.92 -0.92
N PRO A 84 12.91 -13.05 -0.27
CA PRO A 84 13.51 -14.32 -0.64
C PRO A 84 13.17 -14.66 -2.08
N LYS A 85 13.91 -15.57 -2.67
CA LYS A 85 13.68 -15.99 -4.07
C LYS A 85 12.22 -16.31 -4.31
N ALA A 86 11.76 -15.96 -5.49
CA ALA A 86 10.39 -16.22 -5.91
C ALA A 86 10.16 -17.70 -6.10
N TRP A 87 9.83 -18.42 -5.02
CA TRP A 87 9.50 -19.77 -5.05
C TRP A 87 8.72 -20.34 -4.16
N THR A 88 8.30 -21.50 -4.44
CA THR A 88 7.74 -22.33 -3.45
C THR A 88 8.04 -23.78 -3.65
N GLY A 89 8.40 -24.53 -2.73
CA GLY A 89 8.61 -25.95 -2.83
C GLY A 89 7.44 -26.80 -2.40
N THR A 90 6.41 -26.23 -1.81
CA THR A 90 5.36 -27.02 -1.17
C THR A 90 4.05 -27.04 -1.96
N GLY A 91 3.94 -26.18 -2.98
CA GLY A 91 2.72 -26.08 -3.79
C GLY A 91 1.57 -25.34 -3.09
N ASP A 92 1.84 -24.69 -1.97
CA ASP A 92 0.87 -23.83 -1.32
C ASP A 92 0.68 -22.52 -2.11
N LYS A 93 -0.56 -22.14 -2.39
CA LYS A 93 -0.88 -20.99 -3.24
C LYS A 93 -0.37 -19.67 -2.68
N ASP A 94 -0.18 -19.57 -1.37
CA ASP A 94 0.27 -18.34 -0.71
C ASP A 94 1.78 -18.14 -0.78
N GLU A 95 2.53 -19.16 -1.14
CA GLU A 95 4.00 -19.11 -1.19
C GLU A 95 4.55 -18.44 -2.46
N ALA A 96 3.76 -18.36 -3.55
CA ALA A 96 4.16 -17.66 -4.80
C ALA A 96 4.10 -16.13 -4.70
N LYS A 97 3.90 -15.55 -3.52
CA LYS A 97 3.71 -14.09 -3.35
C LYS A 97 4.99 -13.27 -3.45
N SER A 98 6.16 -13.87 -3.55
CA SER A 98 7.41 -13.14 -3.88
C SER A 98 7.54 -12.81 -5.38
N GLN A 99 6.53 -13.11 -6.19
CA GLN A 99 6.48 -12.76 -7.61
C GLN A 99 5.13 -12.15 -7.99
N LEU A 100 5.17 -11.27 -8.99
CA LEU A 100 3.99 -10.72 -9.65
C LEU A 100 4.02 -11.13 -11.12
N VAL A 101 2.98 -11.83 -11.58
CA VAL A 101 2.76 -12.14 -12.99
C VAL A 101 1.78 -11.13 -13.55
N ILE A 102 2.14 -10.42 -14.61
CA ILE A 102 1.24 -9.44 -15.25
C ILE A 102 0.10 -10.20 -15.94
N PRO A 103 -1.15 -10.06 -15.48
CA PRO A 103 -2.27 -10.78 -16.06
C PRO A 103 -2.70 -10.21 -17.41
N PRO A 104 -3.42 -11.01 -18.24
CA PRO A 104 -3.99 -10.52 -19.48
C PRO A 104 -5.06 -9.43 -19.24
N GLY A 105 -5.16 -8.50 -20.19
CA GLY A 105 -6.21 -7.50 -20.17
C GLY A 105 -6.00 -6.34 -19.18
N ARG A 106 -4.78 -6.15 -18.64
CA ARG A 106 -4.40 -5.08 -17.71
C ARG A 106 -3.43 -4.07 -18.36
N PRO A 107 -3.91 -3.21 -19.29
CA PRO A 107 -3.05 -2.20 -19.91
C PRO A 107 -2.53 -1.14 -18.92
N ASP A 108 -3.18 -0.96 -17.79
CA ASP A 108 -2.78 -0.11 -16.67
C ASP A 108 -1.51 -0.59 -15.95
N LEU A 109 -1.13 -1.87 -16.12
CA LEU A 109 0.12 -2.44 -15.64
C LEU A 109 1.25 -2.42 -16.70
N ALA A 110 1.03 -1.82 -17.86
CA ALA A 110 2.02 -1.81 -18.95
C ALA A 110 3.39 -1.18 -18.59
N PHE A 111 3.45 -0.35 -17.54
CA PHE A 111 4.70 0.21 -17.02
C PHE A 111 5.62 -0.84 -16.37
N LEU A 112 5.08 -2.00 -16.02
CA LEU A 112 5.82 -3.14 -15.46
C LEU A 112 6.34 -4.08 -16.55
N GLY A 113 5.77 -4.03 -17.74
CA GLY A 113 6.06 -4.92 -18.89
C GLY A 113 4.80 -5.42 -19.58
N GLY A 114 4.96 -6.35 -20.51
CA GLY A 114 3.84 -6.99 -21.21
C GLY A 114 3.18 -8.11 -20.40
N GLU A 115 2.01 -8.55 -20.88
CA GLU A 115 1.29 -9.70 -20.35
C GLU A 115 2.20 -10.94 -20.20
N GLY A 116 2.09 -11.63 -19.10
CA GLY A 116 2.91 -12.79 -18.76
C GLY A 116 4.31 -12.46 -18.24
N THR A 117 4.72 -11.19 -18.17
CA THR A 117 5.97 -10.80 -17.50
C THR A 117 5.89 -11.15 -16.02
N VAL A 118 6.94 -11.78 -15.50
CA VAL A 118 7.08 -12.12 -14.08
C VAL A 118 8.12 -11.22 -13.44
N LEU A 119 7.77 -10.63 -12.31
CA LEU A 119 8.62 -9.70 -11.54
C LEU A 119 8.85 -10.25 -10.13
N ASN A 120 10.02 -10.00 -9.58
CA ASN A 120 10.22 -10.15 -8.14
C ASN A 120 9.38 -9.08 -7.42
N ALA A 121 8.69 -9.45 -6.34
CA ALA A 121 7.75 -8.57 -5.67
C ALA A 121 7.71 -8.75 -4.15
N ALA A 122 7.70 -7.62 -3.42
CA ALA A 122 7.06 -7.53 -2.12
C ALA A 122 5.59 -7.22 -2.37
N PRO A 123 4.66 -8.10 -1.98
CA PRO A 123 3.26 -7.96 -2.33
C PRO A 123 2.54 -6.93 -1.45
N GLN A 124 1.53 -6.27 -2.01
CA GLN A 124 0.62 -5.41 -1.27
C GLN A 124 -0.10 -6.18 -0.15
N ASN A 125 -0.50 -7.41 -0.42
CA ASN A 125 -1.17 -8.31 0.51
C ASN A 125 -0.37 -9.64 0.59
N PRO A 126 0.48 -9.81 1.60
CA PRO A 126 1.28 -11.03 1.75
C PRO A 126 0.45 -12.24 2.13
N GLY A 127 1.09 -13.41 2.14
CA GLY A 127 0.55 -14.65 2.66
C GLY A 127 0.51 -14.68 4.21
N PRO A 128 0.09 -15.81 4.78
CA PRO A 128 0.10 -16.01 6.22
C PRO A 128 1.46 -15.73 6.83
N GLY A 129 1.48 -15.05 8.01
CA GLY A 129 2.73 -14.67 8.68
C GLY A 129 3.52 -13.57 7.95
N ASN A 130 2.83 -12.75 7.14
CA ASN A 130 3.42 -11.65 6.37
C ASN A 130 4.54 -12.10 5.40
N THR A 131 4.44 -13.32 4.90
CA THR A 131 5.42 -13.91 3.98
C THR A 131 5.10 -13.53 2.52
N PRO A 132 6.09 -13.11 1.69
CA PRO A 132 7.53 -13.05 1.99
C PRO A 132 7.92 -11.86 2.88
N ILE A 133 7.27 -10.73 2.74
CA ILE A 133 7.43 -9.51 3.53
C ILE A 133 6.21 -8.62 3.29
N TRP A 134 5.77 -7.92 4.30
CA TRP A 134 4.71 -6.93 4.18
C TRP A 134 5.28 -5.53 4.35
N ALA A 135 5.81 -5.01 3.26
CA ALA A 135 6.44 -3.71 3.23
C ALA A 135 5.44 -2.60 2.85
N GLY A 136 5.65 -1.42 3.40
CA GLY A 136 4.85 -0.25 3.10
C GLY A 136 5.57 1.06 3.40
N LEU A 137 4.94 2.18 3.04
CA LEU A 137 5.32 3.50 3.50
C LEU A 137 4.70 3.74 4.87
N GLY A 138 5.45 4.32 5.81
CA GLY A 138 4.93 4.65 7.13
C GLY A 138 4.29 6.04 7.18
N ALA A 139 3.27 6.19 8.05
CA ALA A 139 2.83 7.49 8.51
C ALA A 139 3.79 7.94 9.62
N GLY A 140 4.62 8.91 9.36
CA GLY A 140 5.59 9.35 10.34
C GLY A 140 4.99 10.07 11.54
N GLU A 141 5.79 10.26 12.57
CA GLU A 141 5.50 11.15 13.68
C GLU A 141 5.75 12.60 13.25
N ILE A 142 4.84 13.15 12.45
CA ILE A 142 4.95 14.52 11.93
C ILE A 142 4.33 15.54 12.88
N GLY A 143 3.33 15.12 13.67
CA GLY A 143 2.53 16.03 14.51
C GLY A 143 1.67 16.96 13.68
N ASP A 144 1.43 18.18 14.18
CA ASP A 144 0.65 19.17 13.48
C ASP A 144 1.33 19.60 12.19
N THR A 145 0.59 19.59 11.08
CA THR A 145 1.10 19.93 9.75
C THR A 145 0.97 21.42 9.41
N ASP A 146 0.28 22.19 10.24
CA ASP A 146 0.12 23.65 10.11
C ASP A 146 1.45 24.42 10.12
N LYS A 147 2.51 23.80 10.66
CA LYS A 147 3.89 24.32 10.59
C LYS A 147 4.46 24.33 9.17
N PHE A 148 3.83 23.63 8.22
CA PHE A 148 4.25 23.54 6.83
C PHE A 148 3.34 24.33 5.90
N GLU A 149 3.90 24.94 4.87
CA GLU A 149 3.16 25.69 3.87
C GLU A 149 2.15 24.78 3.15
N GLY A 150 0.86 25.16 3.23
CA GLY A 150 -0.23 24.36 2.69
C GLY A 150 -0.32 22.97 3.28
N GLU A 151 0.18 22.79 4.51
CA GLU A 151 0.22 21.49 5.22
C GLU A 151 0.88 20.36 4.41
N THR A 152 1.85 20.76 3.54
CA THR A 152 2.45 19.86 2.55
C THR A 152 3.91 19.55 2.86
N TYR A 153 4.24 18.28 2.83
CA TYR A 153 5.59 17.73 2.85
C TYR A 153 5.71 16.57 1.87
N THR A 154 6.92 16.28 1.39
CA THR A 154 7.16 15.25 0.38
C THR A 154 8.21 14.25 0.83
N LEU A 155 7.97 12.98 0.48
CA LEU A 155 8.97 11.93 0.48
C LEU A 155 9.44 11.73 -0.95
N ASP A 156 10.72 12.00 -1.19
CA ASP A 156 11.32 11.96 -2.51
C ASP A 156 12.22 10.72 -2.67
N LEU A 157 12.06 9.98 -3.77
CA LEU A 157 12.98 8.95 -4.22
C LEU A 157 14.07 9.60 -5.08
N VAL A 158 15.22 9.87 -4.48
CA VAL A 158 16.33 10.60 -5.12
C VAL A 158 16.99 9.76 -6.20
N SER A 159 17.34 8.53 -5.88
CA SER A 159 17.97 7.58 -6.81
C SER A 159 17.78 6.15 -6.34
N VAL A 160 17.96 5.22 -7.26
CA VAL A 160 18.03 3.79 -6.97
C VAL A 160 19.29 3.24 -7.67
N ASP A 161 20.17 2.62 -6.91
CA ASP A 161 21.28 1.86 -7.40
C ASP A 161 20.97 0.37 -7.28
N GLY A 162 21.03 -0.38 -8.39
CA GLY A 162 20.64 -1.79 -8.41
C GLY A 162 20.62 -2.37 -9.82
N PRO A 163 20.45 -3.70 -9.96
CA PRO A 163 20.59 -4.40 -11.23
C PRO A 163 19.45 -4.14 -12.24
N GLY A 164 18.36 -3.52 -11.83
CA GLY A 164 17.17 -3.29 -12.66
C GLY A 164 16.31 -2.14 -12.14
N ARG A 165 15.02 -2.14 -12.52
CA ARG A 165 14.04 -1.11 -12.14
C ARG A 165 13.30 -1.50 -10.86
N MET A 166 12.89 -0.48 -10.10
CA MET A 166 12.02 -0.60 -8.92
C MET A 166 10.76 0.24 -9.15
N GLU A 167 9.59 -0.34 -8.86
CA GLU A 167 8.29 0.34 -8.93
C GLU A 167 7.49 0.07 -7.65
N MET A 168 6.81 1.12 -7.14
CA MET A 168 5.93 1.04 -5.97
C MET A 168 4.53 1.53 -6.35
N PHE A 169 3.52 0.69 -6.14
CA PHE A 169 2.14 0.98 -6.56
C PHE A 169 1.11 0.17 -5.76
N ILE A 170 -0.15 0.61 -5.81
CA ILE A 170 -1.31 -0.12 -5.32
C ILE A 170 -2.09 -0.65 -6.53
N ASP A 171 -2.40 -1.93 -6.53
CA ASP A 171 -3.30 -2.57 -7.47
C ASP A 171 -4.68 -2.77 -6.81
N ASN A 172 -5.68 -2.05 -7.31
CA ASN A 172 -7.07 -2.14 -6.84
C ASN A 172 -7.89 -3.16 -7.65
N GLY A 173 -7.25 -3.93 -8.52
CA GLY A 173 -7.88 -4.94 -9.38
C GLY A 173 -8.28 -4.40 -10.75
N ASP A 174 -8.91 -3.26 -10.84
CA ASP A 174 -9.36 -2.60 -12.08
C ASP A 174 -8.61 -1.30 -12.39
N SER A 175 -7.80 -0.82 -11.44
CA SER A 175 -7.02 0.41 -11.56
C SER A 175 -5.72 0.32 -10.75
N VAL A 176 -4.70 1.05 -11.18
CA VAL A 176 -3.40 1.13 -10.51
C VAL A 176 -3.11 2.55 -10.06
N ASN A 177 -2.74 2.68 -8.80
CA ASN A 177 -2.21 3.93 -8.26
C ASN A 177 -0.69 3.79 -8.06
N ARG A 178 0.11 4.45 -8.93
CA ARG A 178 1.58 4.46 -8.83
C ARG A 178 2.02 5.48 -7.79
N PHE A 179 3.00 5.11 -6.98
CA PHE A 179 3.58 5.97 -5.93
C PHE A 179 4.99 6.42 -6.29
N LEU A 180 5.92 5.48 -6.41
CA LEU A 180 7.32 5.76 -6.69
C LEU A 180 7.85 4.86 -7.79
N SER A 181 8.70 5.41 -8.64
CA SER A 181 9.39 4.73 -9.73
C SER A 181 10.87 5.08 -9.73
N SER A 182 11.72 4.11 -9.92
CA SER A 182 13.14 4.35 -10.12
C SER A 182 13.47 5.04 -11.46
N HIS A 183 12.61 4.92 -12.48
CA HIS A 183 12.89 5.35 -13.85
C HIS A 183 11.96 6.43 -14.36
N ASP A 184 10.69 6.43 -13.92
CA ASP A 184 9.71 7.42 -14.34
C ASP A 184 9.78 8.65 -13.43
N LEU A 185 10.29 9.76 -13.97
CA LEU A 185 10.42 11.02 -13.24
C LEU A 185 9.08 11.63 -12.81
N ALA A 186 7.94 11.14 -13.33
CA ALA A 186 6.61 11.53 -12.87
C ALA A 186 6.30 11.03 -11.45
N TYR A 187 6.91 9.91 -11.05
CA TYR A 187 6.64 9.23 -9.79
C TYR A 187 7.89 9.21 -8.90
N ARG A 188 8.35 10.40 -8.50
CA ARG A 188 9.51 10.57 -7.63
C ARG A 188 9.18 11.09 -6.25
N SER A 189 7.97 11.61 -6.05
CA SER A 189 7.54 12.23 -4.80
C SER A 189 6.20 11.67 -4.36
N VAL A 190 6.10 11.32 -3.08
CA VAL A 190 4.84 11.05 -2.38
C VAL A 190 4.56 12.23 -1.49
N TYR A 191 3.41 12.87 -1.70
CA TYR A 191 2.96 14.01 -0.91
C TYR A 191 2.22 13.53 0.32
N ASN A 192 2.55 14.08 1.47
CA ASN A 192 1.93 13.75 2.75
C ASN A 192 1.82 12.22 2.93
N PRO A 193 2.94 11.47 2.88
CA PRO A 193 2.91 10.03 2.95
C PRO A 193 2.16 9.56 4.19
N ARG A 194 1.28 8.58 3.98
CA ARG A 194 0.49 7.92 5.02
C ARG A 194 0.90 6.47 5.12
N HIS A 195 0.54 5.83 6.21
CA HIS A 195 0.68 4.39 6.33
C HIS A 195 -0.04 3.68 5.18
N THR A 196 0.74 3.07 4.29
CA THR A 196 0.22 2.53 3.04
C THR A 196 1.02 1.30 2.63
N HIS A 197 0.37 0.14 2.55
CA HIS A 197 0.96 -1.06 1.97
C HIS A 197 0.72 -1.09 0.47
N LEU A 198 1.77 -1.47 -0.25
CA LEU A 198 1.78 -1.42 -1.71
C LEU A 198 2.66 -2.53 -2.27
N TYR A 199 2.50 -2.83 -3.55
CA TYR A 199 3.49 -3.62 -4.26
C TYR A 199 4.78 -2.84 -4.38
N THR A 200 5.91 -3.51 -4.09
CA THR A 200 7.23 -3.06 -4.53
C THR A 200 7.79 -4.14 -5.45
N THR A 201 7.97 -3.81 -6.72
CA THR A 201 8.43 -4.77 -7.74
C THR A 201 9.80 -4.43 -8.27
N PHE A 202 10.53 -5.47 -8.71
CA PHE A 202 11.90 -5.37 -9.21
C PHE A 202 12.03 -6.20 -10.50
N THR A 203 12.63 -5.61 -11.53
CA THR A 203 12.78 -6.27 -12.84
C THR A 203 13.95 -7.25 -12.89
N GLN A 204 14.90 -7.18 -11.97
CA GLN A 204 16.02 -8.11 -11.83
C GLN A 204 16.19 -8.47 -10.36
N PRO A 205 16.67 -9.69 -10.01
CA PRO A 205 17.08 -10.01 -8.66
C PRO A 205 18.48 -9.43 -8.37
N GLY A 206 18.78 -9.24 -7.10
CA GLY A 206 20.03 -8.74 -6.60
C GLY A 206 19.86 -7.63 -5.57
N ARG A 207 20.95 -6.91 -5.29
CA ARG A 207 20.97 -5.87 -4.26
C ARG A 207 20.64 -4.51 -4.84
N TYR A 208 19.68 -3.81 -4.21
CA TYR A 208 19.30 -2.43 -4.53
C TYR A 208 19.54 -1.52 -3.34
N VAL A 209 19.93 -0.28 -3.61
CA VAL A 209 19.99 0.80 -2.62
C VAL A 209 19.11 1.95 -3.11
N ALA A 210 17.98 2.13 -2.46
CA ALA A 210 17.06 3.23 -2.72
C ALA A 210 17.37 4.41 -1.78
N HIS A 211 17.57 5.60 -2.33
CA HIS A 211 17.90 6.80 -1.58
C HIS A 211 16.70 7.71 -1.47
N TYR A 212 16.31 8.04 -0.25
CA TYR A 212 15.13 8.85 0.06
C TYR A 212 15.49 10.16 0.74
N LYS A 213 14.63 11.18 0.58
CA LYS A 213 14.74 12.47 1.24
C LYS A 213 13.36 13.01 1.57
N MET A 214 13.20 13.56 2.78
CA MET A 214 12.02 14.35 3.13
C MET A 214 12.25 15.81 2.85
N THR A 215 11.22 16.51 2.39
CA THR A 215 11.24 17.96 2.14
C THR A 215 9.91 18.58 2.52
N ALA A 216 9.95 19.70 3.22
CA ALA A 216 8.82 20.58 3.48
C ALA A 216 9.28 22.04 3.44
N ARG A 217 8.31 22.96 3.46
CA ARG A 217 8.58 24.39 3.62
C ARG A 217 7.86 24.91 4.86
N SER A 218 8.48 25.86 5.57
CA SER A 218 7.83 26.50 6.73
C SER A 218 6.51 27.17 6.34
N ALA A 219 5.56 27.25 7.27
CA ALA A 219 4.23 27.83 7.02
C ALA A 219 4.27 29.24 6.44
N ASP A 220 5.27 30.04 6.83
CA ASP A 220 5.50 31.39 6.30
C ASP A 220 6.22 31.41 4.93
N GLY A 221 6.56 30.25 4.38
CA GLY A 221 7.20 30.07 3.08
C GLY A 221 8.69 30.46 3.04
N THR A 222 9.31 30.81 4.15
CA THR A 222 10.68 31.39 4.16
C THR A 222 11.80 30.38 4.28
N ALA A 223 11.58 29.24 4.95
CA ALA A 223 12.58 28.21 5.17
C ALA A 223 12.22 26.89 4.48
N ILE A 224 13.23 26.13 4.09
CA ILE A 224 13.08 24.75 3.62
C ILE A 224 13.62 23.83 4.71
N TYR A 225 12.81 22.84 5.06
CA TYR A 225 13.14 21.76 5.98
C TYR A 225 13.38 20.48 5.19
N SER A 226 14.48 19.78 5.46
CA SER A 226 14.75 18.51 4.79
C SER A 226 15.49 17.53 5.68
N SER A 227 15.35 16.24 5.39
CA SER A 227 16.21 15.20 5.94
C SER A 227 17.54 15.14 5.19
N PRO A 228 18.56 14.49 5.74
CA PRO A 228 19.63 13.91 4.92
C PRO A 228 19.07 12.96 3.86
N ILE A 229 19.84 12.70 2.79
CA ILE A 229 19.55 11.61 1.87
C ILE A 229 19.90 10.31 2.59
N THR A 230 18.90 9.46 2.80
CA THR A 230 19.00 8.25 3.62
C THR A 230 18.81 7.01 2.74
N PRO A 231 19.77 6.04 2.75
CA PRO A 231 19.66 4.81 1.97
C PRO A 231 18.77 3.77 2.66
N LEU A 232 18.00 3.04 1.87
CA LEU A 232 17.31 1.81 2.25
C LEU A 232 17.76 0.68 1.33
N VAL A 233 18.23 -0.40 1.92
CA VAL A 233 18.70 -1.57 1.16
C VAL A 233 17.57 -2.56 0.96
N TRP A 234 17.43 -3.03 -0.29
CA TRP A 234 16.63 -4.19 -0.64
C TRP A 234 17.55 -5.31 -1.14
N GLN A 235 17.41 -6.50 -0.60
CA GLN A 235 17.95 -7.72 -1.18
C GLN A 235 16.82 -8.49 -1.83
N VAL A 236 16.87 -8.65 -3.15
CA VAL A 236 15.86 -9.30 -3.97
C VAL A 236 16.37 -10.64 -4.46
N GLY A 237 15.70 -11.71 -4.11
CA GLY A 237 16.18 -13.08 -4.35
C GLY A 237 17.34 -13.48 -3.43
N GLY A 238 17.94 -14.60 -3.74
CA GLY A 238 19.08 -15.14 -3.03
C GLY A 238 18.77 -15.73 -1.66
N ALA A 239 19.84 -16.16 -0.99
CA ALA A 239 19.84 -16.57 0.41
C ALA A 239 19.91 -15.34 1.32
N ASN A 240 19.76 -15.57 2.65
CA ASN A 240 19.89 -14.50 3.64
C ASN A 240 21.23 -13.77 3.50
N PRO A 241 21.24 -12.47 3.22
CA PRO A 241 22.47 -11.73 2.94
C PRO A 241 23.38 -11.54 4.17
N ALA A 242 22.89 -11.82 5.38
CA ALA A 242 23.69 -11.80 6.60
C ALA A 242 24.39 -13.14 6.90
N GLU A 243 24.01 -14.23 6.24
CA GLU A 243 24.47 -15.59 6.56
C GLU A 243 25.63 -16.09 5.68
N GLY A 244 26.08 -15.34 4.70
CA GLY A 244 27.23 -15.71 3.88
C GLY A 244 28.54 -15.77 4.67
N SER A 245 29.60 -16.22 4.01
CA SER A 245 30.97 -16.24 4.56
C SER A 245 31.86 -15.14 4.00
N ILE A 246 31.39 -14.46 2.95
CA ILE A 246 32.13 -13.41 2.23
C ILE A 246 31.44 -12.07 2.45
N LYS A 247 32.12 -11.12 3.08
CA LYS A 247 31.63 -9.75 3.26
C LYS A 247 31.99 -8.86 2.07
N ASP A 248 33.20 -9.03 1.56
CA ASP A 248 33.76 -8.26 0.45
C ASP A 248 34.41 -9.24 -0.53
N ILE A 249 33.87 -9.31 -1.73
CA ILE A 249 34.29 -10.28 -2.73
C ILE A 249 35.67 -9.95 -3.30
N ASP A 250 36.02 -8.68 -3.47
CA ASP A 250 37.32 -8.27 -4.01
C ASP A 250 38.44 -8.62 -3.05
N VAL A 251 38.21 -8.40 -1.75
CA VAL A 251 39.16 -8.78 -0.69
C VAL A 251 39.28 -10.30 -0.63
N ALA A 252 38.18 -11.04 -0.60
CA ALA A 252 38.19 -12.49 -0.54
C ALA A 252 38.85 -13.12 -1.77
N TYR A 253 38.56 -12.63 -2.96
CA TYR A 253 39.15 -13.09 -4.20
C TYR A 253 40.62 -12.80 -4.25
N SER A 254 41.05 -11.60 -3.87
CA SER A 254 42.49 -11.23 -3.86
C SER A 254 43.31 -12.09 -2.90
N ALA A 255 42.72 -12.45 -1.75
CA ALA A 255 43.38 -13.30 -0.73
C ALA A 255 43.43 -14.78 -1.12
N ALA A 256 42.52 -15.26 -1.97
CA ALA A 256 42.43 -16.65 -2.36
C ALA A 256 43.55 -17.02 -3.36
N ARG A 257 43.92 -18.31 -3.38
CA ARG A 257 45.02 -18.85 -4.23
C ARG A 257 44.66 -18.67 -5.73
N ALA A 258 45.61 -18.15 -6.50
CA ALA A 258 45.45 -17.93 -7.94
C ALA A 258 45.68 -19.20 -8.79
N GLU A 259 46.55 -20.13 -8.34
CA GLU A 259 46.90 -21.34 -9.09
C GLU A 259 46.68 -22.58 -8.27
N ARG A 260 46.26 -23.68 -8.92
CA ARG A 260 46.13 -24.99 -8.29
C ARG A 260 47.48 -25.56 -7.93
N THR A 261 47.53 -26.34 -6.86
CA THR A 261 48.74 -27.05 -6.43
C THR A 261 48.68 -28.56 -6.71
N ASP A 262 47.50 -29.08 -7.03
CA ASP A 262 47.35 -30.48 -7.49
C ASP A 262 47.58 -30.61 -9.00
N SER A 263 47.52 -31.83 -9.50
CA SER A 263 47.71 -32.13 -10.93
C SER A 263 46.43 -32.04 -11.76
N ASN A 264 45.34 -31.50 -11.20
CA ASN A 264 44.05 -31.43 -11.90
C ASN A 264 44.05 -30.29 -12.93
N SER A 265 43.56 -30.57 -14.13
CA SER A 265 43.52 -29.63 -15.27
C SER A 265 42.08 -29.32 -15.72
N ALA A 266 41.09 -29.65 -14.91
CA ALA A 266 39.68 -29.32 -15.24
C ALA A 266 39.50 -27.80 -15.32
N THR A 267 38.64 -27.37 -16.26
CA THR A 267 38.29 -25.96 -16.44
C THR A 267 36.91 -25.73 -15.84
N PRO A 268 36.79 -24.84 -14.85
CA PRO A 268 35.50 -24.53 -14.27
C PRO A 268 34.53 -23.87 -15.29
N THR A 269 33.23 -24.06 -15.05
CA THR A 269 32.15 -23.49 -15.89
C THR A 269 31.04 -22.91 -15.04
N LEU A 270 30.33 -21.91 -15.59
CA LEU A 270 29.03 -21.43 -15.14
C LEU A 270 28.01 -21.82 -16.17
N THR A 271 26.95 -22.54 -15.77
CA THR A 271 25.83 -22.91 -16.63
C THR A 271 24.54 -22.31 -16.08
N LEU A 272 23.80 -21.63 -16.94
CA LEU A 272 22.43 -21.14 -16.69
C LEU A 272 21.47 -21.97 -17.51
N SER A 273 20.39 -22.43 -16.91
CA SER A 273 19.37 -23.20 -17.60
C SER A 273 17.99 -22.94 -17.02
N HIS A 274 16.98 -23.05 -17.87
CA HIS A 274 15.60 -22.93 -17.42
C HIS A 274 15.28 -24.03 -16.41
N HIS A 275 14.70 -23.64 -15.28
CA HIS A 275 14.25 -24.59 -14.27
C HIS A 275 12.95 -25.26 -14.72
N ALA A 276 12.96 -26.59 -14.81
CA ALA A 276 11.82 -27.39 -15.26
C ALA A 276 11.28 -28.25 -14.11
N ASP A 277 10.45 -27.68 -13.25
CA ASP A 277 9.72 -28.44 -12.24
C ASP A 277 8.23 -28.51 -12.59
N ARG A 278 7.76 -29.74 -12.90
CA ARG A 278 6.35 -29.99 -13.20
C ARG A 278 5.49 -30.17 -11.95
N ALA A 279 6.10 -30.46 -10.81
CA ALA A 279 5.40 -30.62 -9.54
C ALA A 279 5.03 -29.27 -8.92
N HIS A 280 5.80 -28.22 -9.21
CA HIS A 280 5.65 -26.90 -8.66
C HIS A 280 5.60 -25.86 -9.78
N PRO A 281 4.43 -25.60 -10.40
CA PRO A 281 4.31 -24.69 -11.55
C PRO A 281 4.79 -23.26 -11.29
N GLY A 282 4.81 -22.78 -10.04
CA GLY A 282 5.36 -21.49 -9.67
C GLY A 282 6.86 -21.38 -9.90
N ASP A 283 7.57 -22.50 -9.92
CA ASP A 283 9.01 -22.56 -10.13
C ASP A 283 9.41 -22.54 -11.62
N ASN A 284 8.47 -22.71 -12.52
CA ASN A 284 8.73 -22.71 -13.97
C ASN A 284 9.28 -21.39 -14.52
N HIS A 285 9.32 -20.33 -13.70
CA HIS A 285 9.92 -19.04 -14.06
C HIS A 285 11.36 -18.91 -13.57
N LEU A 286 11.86 -19.88 -12.82
CA LEU A 286 13.20 -19.84 -12.26
C LEU A 286 14.26 -20.22 -13.29
N THR A 287 15.47 -19.79 -13.01
CA THR A 287 16.70 -20.17 -13.71
C THR A 287 17.62 -20.91 -12.77
N ASP A 288 18.05 -22.11 -13.14
CA ASP A 288 19.11 -22.85 -12.45
C ASP A 288 20.48 -22.26 -12.80
N ILE A 289 21.22 -21.86 -11.77
CA ILE A 289 22.57 -21.32 -11.85
C ILE A 289 23.50 -22.38 -11.29
N THR A 290 24.31 -23.00 -12.14
CA THR A 290 25.24 -24.06 -11.74
C THR A 290 26.68 -23.62 -11.95
N VAL A 291 27.49 -23.65 -10.89
CA VAL A 291 28.95 -23.55 -10.93
C VAL A 291 29.52 -24.94 -10.80
N ASP A 292 30.37 -25.38 -11.75
CA ASP A 292 31.03 -26.68 -11.75
C ASP A 292 32.51 -26.47 -11.94
N THR A 293 33.33 -26.84 -10.94
CA THR A 293 34.78 -26.74 -11.01
C THR A 293 35.40 -27.87 -11.81
N GLY A 294 34.64 -28.92 -12.14
CA GLY A 294 35.12 -30.13 -12.80
C GLY A 294 35.96 -31.04 -11.88
N VAL A 295 36.10 -30.71 -10.61
CA VAL A 295 36.94 -31.41 -9.64
C VAL A 295 36.12 -31.80 -8.40
N PRO A 296 35.77 -33.09 -8.23
CA PRO A 296 34.87 -33.52 -7.14
C PRO A 296 35.41 -33.29 -5.71
N THR A 297 36.69 -32.99 -5.56
CA THR A 297 37.29 -32.69 -4.26
C THR A 297 37.23 -31.21 -3.89
N ASP A 298 36.93 -30.35 -4.85
CA ASP A 298 36.86 -28.89 -4.60
C ASP A 298 35.71 -28.56 -3.67
N ARG A 299 35.99 -27.66 -2.72
CA ARG A 299 35.07 -27.07 -1.77
C ARG A 299 35.32 -25.58 -1.69
N GLY A 300 34.31 -24.81 -1.35
CA GLY A 300 34.40 -23.37 -1.22
C GLY A 300 33.08 -22.66 -1.33
N ARG A 301 33.11 -21.44 -1.83
CA ARG A 301 31.94 -20.59 -2.02
C ARG A 301 31.87 -20.09 -3.46
N ALA A 302 30.67 -20.07 -4.01
CA ALA A 302 30.36 -19.40 -5.25
C ALA A 302 29.54 -18.14 -4.91
N TRP A 303 30.10 -16.97 -5.21
CA TRP A 303 29.44 -15.67 -5.13
C TRP A 303 28.83 -15.37 -6.49
N ILE A 304 27.52 -15.18 -6.54
CA ILE A 304 26.77 -14.96 -7.77
C ILE A 304 26.32 -13.50 -7.83
N THR A 305 26.51 -12.88 -8.98
CA THR A 305 26.07 -11.51 -9.27
C THR A 305 25.14 -11.45 -10.47
N VAL A 306 24.28 -10.43 -10.51
CA VAL A 306 23.49 -10.03 -11.69
C VAL A 306 23.84 -8.58 -11.99
N ASN A 307 24.29 -8.31 -13.22
CA ASN A 307 24.78 -6.99 -13.63
C ASN A 307 25.86 -6.42 -12.68
N GLY A 308 26.68 -7.31 -12.07
CA GLY A 308 27.70 -6.94 -11.10
C GLY A 308 27.18 -6.68 -9.67
N TYR A 309 25.89 -6.75 -9.42
CA TYR A 309 25.30 -6.62 -8.08
C TYR A 309 25.16 -7.98 -7.40
N PHE A 310 25.42 -8.05 -6.11
CA PHE A 310 25.29 -9.27 -5.33
C PHE A 310 23.89 -9.86 -5.42
N LEU A 311 23.80 -11.14 -5.70
CA LEU A 311 22.56 -11.93 -5.65
C LEU A 311 22.58 -12.92 -4.49
N THR A 312 23.56 -13.82 -4.47
CA THR A 312 23.62 -14.89 -3.47
C THR A 312 25.03 -15.46 -3.33
N GLU A 313 25.29 -16.09 -2.19
CA GLU A 313 26.44 -16.95 -1.95
C GLU A 313 25.97 -18.39 -1.81
N VAL A 314 26.62 -19.32 -2.51
CA VAL A 314 26.28 -20.74 -2.49
C VAL A 314 27.51 -21.59 -2.15
N ALA A 315 27.34 -22.57 -1.29
CA ALA A 315 28.41 -23.50 -0.99
C ALA A 315 28.77 -24.35 -2.21
N VAL A 316 30.07 -24.46 -2.51
CA VAL A 316 30.62 -25.44 -3.48
C VAL A 316 30.96 -26.70 -2.74
N GLU A 317 30.26 -27.79 -3.01
CA GLU A 317 30.50 -29.11 -2.44
C GLU A 317 30.70 -30.12 -3.55
N ALA A 318 31.67 -30.99 -3.40
CA ALA A 318 32.03 -31.97 -4.43
C ALA A 318 32.27 -31.33 -5.82
N GLY A 319 32.82 -30.12 -5.83
CA GLY A 319 33.14 -29.34 -7.02
C GLY A 319 31.92 -28.62 -7.65
N ARG A 320 30.75 -28.63 -7.02
CA ARG A 320 29.54 -28.07 -7.61
C ARG A 320 28.75 -27.20 -6.64
N ALA A 321 28.21 -26.09 -7.16
CA ALA A 321 27.20 -25.27 -6.49
C ALA A 321 26.00 -25.08 -7.42
N THR A 322 24.80 -25.02 -6.86
CA THR A 322 23.57 -24.78 -7.63
C THR A 322 22.63 -23.87 -6.84
N ALA A 323 22.10 -22.86 -7.50
CA ALA A 323 21.01 -22.03 -7.02
C ALA A 323 19.92 -21.97 -8.09
N SER A 324 18.68 -21.69 -7.70
CA SER A 324 17.57 -21.43 -8.61
C SER A 324 16.96 -20.09 -8.24
N GLU A 325 16.94 -19.13 -9.19
CA GLU A 325 16.55 -17.74 -8.94
C GLU A 325 15.64 -17.22 -10.05
N LEU A 326 14.73 -16.30 -9.70
CA LEU A 326 13.90 -15.61 -10.69
C LEU A 326 14.72 -14.46 -11.31
N LEU A 327 15.28 -14.72 -12.49
CA LEU A 327 15.88 -13.67 -13.31
C LEU A 327 14.81 -12.80 -13.96
N GLY A 328 15.19 -11.60 -14.44
CA GLY A 328 14.29 -10.70 -15.13
C GLY A 328 13.77 -11.23 -16.46
N ALA A 329 12.70 -10.58 -16.97
CA ALA A 329 12.17 -10.83 -18.30
C ALA A 329 13.13 -10.36 -19.42
N GLU A 330 14.03 -9.42 -19.11
CA GLU A 330 15.15 -8.99 -19.96
C GLU A 330 16.43 -9.65 -19.45
N ALA A 331 17.35 -9.95 -20.36
CA ALA A 331 18.58 -10.64 -19.99
C ALA A 331 19.46 -9.79 -19.06
N GLY A 332 19.88 -10.40 -17.96
CA GLY A 332 20.89 -9.86 -17.05
C GLY A 332 22.24 -10.56 -17.24
N ALA A 333 23.33 -9.85 -16.96
CA ALA A 333 24.68 -10.39 -16.98
C ALA A 333 24.96 -11.15 -15.66
N VAL A 334 24.81 -12.47 -15.68
CA VAL A 334 25.07 -13.34 -14.53
C VAL A 334 26.54 -13.75 -14.52
N GLN A 335 27.23 -13.53 -13.40
CA GLN A 335 28.63 -13.92 -13.21
C GLN A 335 28.79 -14.69 -11.90
N ALA A 336 29.67 -15.69 -11.89
CA ALA A 336 30.06 -16.44 -10.71
C ALA A 336 31.53 -16.20 -10.36
N ILE A 337 31.81 -16.02 -9.08
CA ILE A 337 33.15 -15.90 -8.51
C ILE A 337 33.32 -17.04 -7.52
N TYR A 338 34.26 -17.94 -7.78
CA TYR A 338 34.59 -19.08 -6.90
C TYR A 338 35.77 -18.77 -5.98
N ILE A 339 35.55 -18.93 -4.68
CA ILE A 339 36.54 -18.82 -3.62
C ILE A 339 36.75 -20.21 -2.99
N PRO A 340 37.91 -20.86 -3.14
CA PRO A 340 38.16 -22.17 -2.55
C PRO A 340 38.42 -22.09 -1.04
N ASP A 341 37.88 -23.07 -0.30
CA ASP A 341 38.19 -23.29 1.12
C ASP A 341 39.45 -24.14 1.30
N ASP A 342 39.77 -24.99 0.31
CA ASP A 342 40.94 -25.87 0.38
C ASP A 342 42.21 -25.24 -0.17
N SER A 343 43.35 -25.79 0.27
CA SER A 343 44.66 -25.27 -0.11
C SER A 343 45.20 -25.76 -1.48
N ALA A 344 44.46 -26.64 -2.15
CA ALA A 344 44.85 -27.20 -3.43
C ALA A 344 44.17 -26.55 -4.62
N SER A 345 42.95 -26.06 -4.44
CA SER A 345 42.12 -25.44 -5.47
C SER A 345 42.53 -24.00 -5.76
N ALA A 346 42.20 -23.49 -6.94
CA ALA A 346 42.41 -22.10 -7.33
C ALA A 346 41.08 -21.32 -7.40
N ARG A 347 41.14 -20.04 -7.08
CA ARG A 347 40.06 -19.08 -7.31
C ARG A 347 39.73 -18.99 -8.80
N TRP A 348 38.49 -18.64 -9.11
CA TRP A 348 38.06 -18.55 -10.48
C TRP A 348 36.93 -17.52 -10.64
N ILE A 349 36.86 -16.89 -11.81
CA ILE A 349 35.80 -15.99 -12.24
C ILE A 349 35.22 -16.52 -13.54
N SER A 350 33.88 -16.59 -13.67
CA SER A 350 33.25 -16.88 -14.95
C SER A 350 33.24 -15.66 -15.88
N GLN A 351 33.12 -15.88 -17.17
CA GLN A 351 32.55 -14.86 -18.05
C GLN A 351 31.11 -14.54 -17.58
N ALA A 352 30.66 -13.30 -17.86
CA ALA A 352 29.27 -12.93 -17.64
C ALA A 352 28.39 -13.58 -18.72
N ALA A 353 27.41 -14.37 -18.29
CA ALA A 353 26.44 -15.00 -19.17
C ALA A 353 25.17 -14.13 -19.22
N GLN A 354 24.73 -13.76 -20.41
CA GLN A 354 23.45 -13.05 -20.59
C GLN A 354 22.31 -14.09 -20.55
N TYR A 355 21.37 -13.92 -19.62
CA TYR A 355 20.25 -14.83 -19.47
C TYR A 355 19.02 -14.15 -18.88
N SER A 356 17.83 -14.62 -19.28
CA SER A 356 16.54 -14.14 -18.80
C SER A 356 15.62 -15.31 -18.46
N GLN A 357 14.54 -15.03 -17.75
CA GLN A 357 13.50 -16.04 -17.48
C GLN A 357 12.81 -16.57 -18.76
N LYS A 358 12.98 -15.91 -19.91
CA LYS A 358 12.40 -16.32 -21.21
C LYS A 358 13.29 -17.28 -21.99
N ASP A 359 14.56 -17.40 -21.60
CA ASP A 359 15.52 -18.28 -22.26
C ASP A 359 15.25 -19.72 -21.87
N THR A 360 15.13 -20.60 -22.86
CA THR A 360 14.87 -22.04 -22.70
C THR A 360 16.10 -22.89 -22.94
N GLU A 361 17.05 -22.37 -23.72
CA GLU A 361 18.29 -23.09 -24.05
C GLU A 361 19.36 -22.78 -22.99
N PRO A 362 20.07 -23.81 -22.49
CA PRO A 362 21.14 -23.59 -21.53
C PRO A 362 22.31 -22.79 -22.13
N VAL A 363 22.85 -21.88 -21.33
CA VAL A 363 24.08 -21.12 -21.65
C VAL A 363 25.20 -21.56 -20.71
N THR A 364 26.33 -21.97 -21.26
CA THR A 364 27.52 -22.35 -20.50
C THR A 364 28.70 -21.45 -20.91
N VAL A 365 29.35 -20.87 -19.91
CA VAL A 365 30.52 -19.99 -20.11
C VAL A 365 31.71 -20.48 -19.30
N GLY A 366 32.93 -20.17 -19.80
CA GLY A 366 34.21 -20.45 -19.14
C GLY A 366 34.66 -19.29 -18.27
N GLY A 367 35.99 -19.26 -18.02
CA GLY A 367 36.64 -18.27 -17.17
C GLY A 367 36.79 -16.88 -17.80
N ALA A 368 36.94 -15.88 -16.93
CA ALA A 368 37.31 -14.50 -17.21
C ALA A 368 38.42 -14.03 -16.27
N ASP A 369 39.01 -12.86 -16.58
CA ASP A 369 40.10 -12.30 -15.81
C ASP A 369 39.66 -11.25 -14.76
N THR A 370 38.40 -10.78 -14.85
CA THR A 370 37.90 -9.66 -14.03
C THR A 370 36.54 -9.92 -13.47
N ILE A 371 36.32 -9.47 -12.25
CA ILE A 371 34.97 -9.35 -11.64
C ILE A 371 34.23 -8.21 -12.33
N LEU A 372 32.99 -8.46 -12.75
CA LEU A 372 32.11 -7.44 -13.31
C LEU A 372 31.67 -6.49 -12.16
N GLY A 373 32.04 -5.24 -12.28
CA GLY A 373 31.53 -4.20 -11.38
C GLY A 373 30.04 -3.89 -11.63
N PRO A 374 29.36 -3.28 -10.65
CA PRO A 374 27.99 -2.85 -10.81
C PRO A 374 27.76 -2.04 -12.09
N SER A 375 26.86 -2.50 -12.95
CA SER A 375 26.59 -1.92 -14.27
C SER A 375 25.15 -2.21 -14.67
N ASN A 376 24.24 -1.36 -14.24
CA ASN A 376 22.85 -1.44 -14.73
C ASN A 376 22.81 -0.98 -16.20
N PRO A 377 22.33 -1.81 -17.15
CA PRO A 377 22.20 -1.40 -18.54
C PRO A 377 21.15 -0.28 -18.76
N ASP A 378 20.23 -0.12 -17.81
CA ASP A 378 19.21 0.94 -17.77
C ASP A 378 19.26 1.63 -16.40
N PRO A 379 20.25 2.52 -16.16
CA PRO A 379 20.46 3.11 -14.85
C PRO A 379 19.34 4.10 -14.50
N ALA A 380 18.89 4.04 -13.25
CA ALA A 380 17.89 4.95 -12.74
C ALA A 380 18.39 6.41 -12.79
N PRO A 381 17.65 7.36 -13.38
CA PRO A 381 18.04 8.76 -13.36
C PRO A 381 18.01 9.28 -11.91
N VAL A 382 19.03 10.04 -11.54
CA VAL A 382 19.06 10.74 -10.24
C VAL A 382 18.12 11.92 -10.29
N TRP A 383 17.31 12.07 -9.25
CA TRP A 383 16.41 13.20 -9.10
C TRP A 383 16.53 13.77 -7.69
N ASN A 384 17.15 14.93 -7.56
CA ASN A 384 17.31 15.65 -6.30
C ASN A 384 17.35 17.15 -6.62
N PRO A 385 16.19 17.76 -6.89
CA PRO A 385 16.15 19.18 -7.26
C PRO A 385 16.52 20.06 -6.05
N ASP A 386 17.36 21.07 -6.29
CA ASP A 386 17.62 22.13 -5.31
C ASP A 386 16.49 23.17 -5.33
N SER A 387 15.85 23.37 -6.48
CA SER A 387 14.67 24.20 -6.68
C SER A 387 13.89 23.76 -7.90
N LEU A 388 12.60 24.06 -7.90
CA LEU A 388 11.68 23.77 -9.02
C LEU A 388 11.03 25.09 -9.48
N PRO A 389 11.71 25.92 -10.29
CA PRO A 389 11.15 27.18 -10.78
C PRO A 389 9.99 26.88 -11.74
N VAL A 390 8.97 27.72 -11.72
CA VAL A 390 7.79 27.62 -12.56
C VAL A 390 7.86 28.64 -13.70
N SER A 391 7.82 28.17 -14.93
CA SER A 391 7.91 29.01 -16.14
C SER A 391 6.56 29.49 -16.65
N SER A 392 5.46 28.85 -16.28
CA SER A 392 4.10 29.27 -16.61
C SER A 392 3.15 28.98 -15.46
N ARG A 393 2.17 29.86 -15.26
CA ARG A 393 1.21 29.78 -14.15
C ARG A 393 -0.08 29.05 -14.50
N ARG A 394 -0.30 28.76 -15.78
CA ARG A 394 -1.56 28.17 -16.25
C ARG A 394 -1.58 26.66 -16.02
N VAL A 395 -2.69 26.17 -15.47
CA VAL A 395 -2.99 24.74 -15.36
C VAL A 395 -4.41 24.53 -15.87
N ASP A 396 -4.55 23.75 -16.94
CA ASP A 396 -5.84 23.36 -17.51
C ASP A 396 -6.27 22.02 -16.89
N VAL A 397 -7.53 21.97 -16.48
CA VAL A 397 -8.15 20.76 -15.92
C VAL A 397 -9.35 20.43 -16.79
N SER A 398 -9.41 19.22 -17.31
CA SER A 398 -10.59 18.69 -17.96
C SER A 398 -11.09 17.43 -17.28
N TYR A 399 -12.40 17.20 -17.42
CA TYR A 399 -13.09 16.04 -16.89
C TYR A 399 -14.09 15.58 -17.93
N ASP A 400 -13.77 14.50 -18.61
CA ASP A 400 -14.45 14.07 -19.83
C ASP A 400 -15.06 12.68 -19.66
N LEU A 401 -16.30 12.49 -20.12
CA LEU A 401 -16.89 11.17 -20.22
C LEU A 401 -16.08 10.32 -21.22
N LYS A 402 -15.63 9.15 -20.78
CA LYS A 402 -14.86 8.24 -21.64
C LYS A 402 -15.74 7.73 -22.79
N PRO A 403 -15.31 7.86 -24.05
CA PRO A 403 -16.09 7.42 -25.19
C PRO A 403 -16.56 5.97 -25.11
N GLY A 404 -17.86 5.73 -25.29
CA GLY A 404 -18.45 4.40 -25.27
C GLY A 404 -18.82 3.88 -23.87
N THR A 405 -18.69 4.70 -22.83
CA THR A 405 -19.14 4.42 -21.46
C THR A 405 -20.19 5.44 -21.03
N THR A 406 -20.92 5.14 -19.95
CA THR A 406 -21.94 6.03 -19.37
C THR A 406 -21.56 6.54 -17.99
N ASP A 407 -20.46 6.04 -17.44
CA ASP A 407 -20.10 6.16 -16.02
C ASP A 407 -18.57 6.27 -15.78
N GLN A 408 -17.77 6.12 -16.82
CA GLN A 408 -16.33 6.30 -16.70
C GLN A 408 -15.91 7.67 -17.20
N TYR A 409 -15.19 8.40 -16.36
CA TYR A 409 -14.67 9.73 -16.67
C TYR A 409 -13.16 9.72 -16.67
N THR A 410 -12.59 10.55 -17.52
CA THR A 410 -11.16 10.81 -17.56
C THR A 410 -10.91 12.24 -17.10
N ALA A 411 -10.27 12.37 -15.94
CA ALA A 411 -9.70 13.63 -15.48
C ALA A 411 -8.33 13.82 -16.15
N THR A 412 -8.11 14.97 -16.76
CA THR A 412 -6.80 15.36 -17.28
C THR A 412 -6.41 16.71 -16.69
N VAL A 413 -5.24 16.75 -16.04
CA VAL A 413 -4.64 17.99 -15.53
C VAL A 413 -3.37 18.25 -16.32
N ARG A 414 -3.28 19.44 -16.92
CA ARG A 414 -2.17 19.84 -17.77
C ARG A 414 -1.65 21.22 -17.35
N ALA A 415 -0.44 21.26 -16.83
CA ALA A 415 0.27 22.49 -16.63
C ALA A 415 0.88 22.99 -17.96
N ALA A 416 0.82 24.29 -18.19
CA ALA A 416 1.56 24.91 -19.31
C ALA A 416 3.08 24.86 -19.10
N ASP A 417 3.50 24.72 -17.84
CA ASP A 417 4.89 24.41 -17.49
C ASP A 417 5.11 22.90 -17.40
N PRO A 418 5.86 22.29 -18.33
CA PRO A 418 6.13 20.84 -18.30
C PRO A 418 6.99 20.39 -17.11
N ASN A 419 7.63 21.31 -16.40
CA ASN A 419 8.47 21.04 -15.25
C ASN A 419 7.73 21.18 -13.93
N LEU A 420 6.47 21.63 -13.93
CA LEU A 420 5.69 21.71 -12.70
C LEU A 420 5.57 20.34 -12.04
N ARG A 421 5.96 20.26 -10.77
CA ARG A 421 5.77 19.10 -9.90
C ARG A 421 4.76 19.49 -8.83
N ALA A 422 3.62 18.81 -8.82
CA ALA A 422 2.53 19.10 -7.89
C ALA A 422 1.66 17.86 -7.70
N THR A 423 1.00 17.76 -6.58
CA THR A 423 -0.20 16.93 -6.49
C THR A 423 -1.42 17.80 -6.77
N TYR A 424 -2.48 17.17 -7.24
CA TYR A 424 -3.76 17.82 -7.43
C TYR A 424 -4.89 17.00 -6.85
N LYS A 425 -5.96 17.68 -6.46
CA LYS A 425 -7.25 17.08 -6.11
C LYS A 425 -8.34 17.85 -6.82
N ILE A 426 -9.21 17.16 -7.52
CA ILE A 426 -10.43 17.70 -8.14
C ILE A 426 -11.58 17.15 -7.31
N GLU A 427 -12.39 18.02 -6.74
CA GLU A 427 -13.51 17.68 -5.88
C GLU A 427 -14.80 18.23 -6.47
N PHE A 428 -15.82 17.38 -6.56
CA PHE A 428 -17.17 17.77 -6.93
C PHE A 428 -18.01 17.81 -5.67
N LEU A 429 -18.46 18.98 -5.31
CA LEU A 429 -19.08 19.31 -4.03
C LEU A 429 -20.51 19.82 -4.27
N GLU A 430 -21.38 19.73 -3.30
CA GLU A 430 -22.71 20.30 -3.35
C GLU A 430 -22.67 21.84 -3.31
N SER A 431 -21.72 22.39 -2.56
CA SER A 431 -21.52 23.85 -2.43
C SER A 431 -20.06 24.18 -2.07
N LYS A 432 -19.70 25.46 -2.15
CA LYS A 432 -18.37 25.95 -1.72
C LYS A 432 -18.07 25.76 -0.23
N TYR A 433 -19.09 25.53 0.59
CA TYR A 433 -18.98 25.31 2.03
C TYR A 433 -18.93 23.84 2.40
N ASP A 434 -19.05 22.96 1.40
CA ASP A 434 -18.97 21.53 1.59
C ASP A 434 -17.51 21.07 1.59
N PHE A 435 -17.18 20.14 2.48
CA PHE A 435 -15.87 19.51 2.59
C PHE A 435 -15.90 18.03 2.24
N SER A 436 -17.09 17.48 2.00
CA SER A 436 -17.28 16.11 1.55
C SER A 436 -17.62 16.09 0.07
N PRO A 437 -16.68 15.76 -0.80
CA PRO A 437 -16.99 15.68 -2.22
C PRO A 437 -17.88 14.47 -2.50
N TRP A 438 -18.84 14.65 -3.39
CA TRP A 438 -19.62 13.55 -3.96
C TRP A 438 -18.72 12.58 -4.71
N CYS A 439 -17.72 13.12 -5.37
CA CYS A 439 -16.65 12.37 -5.99
C CYS A 439 -15.39 13.22 -6.01
N SER A 440 -14.25 12.56 -6.07
CA SER A 440 -12.96 13.25 -6.22
C SER A 440 -12.00 12.42 -7.06
N THR A 441 -11.10 13.14 -7.71
CA THR A 441 -9.97 12.56 -8.41
C THR A 441 -8.70 13.23 -7.93
N GLU A 442 -7.70 12.46 -7.59
CA GLU A 442 -6.39 12.99 -7.20
C GLU A 442 -5.27 12.33 -7.98
N GLY A 443 -4.19 13.07 -8.17
CA GLY A 443 -3.03 12.60 -8.90
C GLY A 443 -1.81 13.47 -8.68
N THR A 444 -0.76 13.15 -9.44
CA THR A 444 0.53 13.83 -9.33
C THR A 444 0.99 14.29 -10.71
N LEU A 445 1.29 15.58 -10.86
CA LEU A 445 1.95 16.11 -12.02
C LEU A 445 3.44 15.79 -11.95
N GLY A 446 3.87 14.94 -12.86
CA GLY A 446 5.26 14.53 -13.00
C GLY A 446 5.96 15.19 -14.20
N ALA A 447 6.86 14.46 -14.82
CA ALA A 447 7.55 14.91 -16.02
C ALA A 447 6.54 15.23 -17.14
N GLY A 448 6.73 16.40 -17.79
CA GLY A 448 5.81 16.89 -18.80
C GLY A 448 4.62 17.70 -18.27
N GLY A 449 4.48 17.87 -16.97
CA GLY A 449 3.45 18.70 -16.33
C GLY A 449 2.01 18.21 -16.62
N MET A 450 1.82 16.92 -16.86
CA MET A 450 0.50 16.36 -17.17
C MET A 450 0.26 15.07 -16.40
N ASP A 451 -0.99 14.86 -16.00
CA ASP A 451 -1.52 13.59 -15.52
C ASP A 451 -2.92 13.35 -16.10
N SER A 452 -3.29 12.09 -16.28
CA SER A 452 -4.61 11.70 -16.76
C SER A 452 -5.04 10.41 -16.09
N LYS A 453 -6.21 10.44 -15.43
CA LYS A 453 -6.78 9.30 -14.72
C LYS A 453 -8.22 9.04 -15.12
N THR A 454 -8.53 7.78 -15.41
CA THR A 454 -9.90 7.35 -15.70
C THR A 454 -10.47 6.69 -14.43
N GLN A 455 -11.67 7.09 -14.05
CA GLN A 455 -12.39 6.57 -12.89
C GLN A 455 -13.85 6.30 -13.23
N ASP A 456 -14.45 5.36 -12.52
CA ASP A 456 -15.89 5.13 -12.52
C ASP A 456 -16.52 6.09 -11.48
N LEU A 457 -17.25 7.09 -11.94
CA LEU A 457 -17.77 8.16 -11.11
C LEU A 457 -19.25 8.41 -11.35
N GLY A 458 -20.03 7.34 -11.40
CA GLY A 458 -21.47 7.40 -11.67
C GLY A 458 -22.28 8.38 -10.80
N VAL A 459 -21.77 8.73 -9.62
CA VAL A 459 -22.42 9.68 -8.70
C VAL A 459 -22.24 11.16 -9.06
N CYS A 460 -21.31 11.50 -9.94
CA CYS A 460 -21.05 12.88 -10.37
C CYS A 460 -21.89 13.35 -11.55
N GLN A 461 -22.94 12.64 -11.92
CA GLN A 461 -23.60 12.85 -13.21
C GLN A 461 -24.83 13.76 -13.23
N SER A 462 -25.35 14.26 -12.10
CA SER A 462 -26.75 14.68 -12.16
C SER A 462 -27.06 16.16 -12.01
N ASP A 463 -26.42 16.91 -11.15
CA ASP A 463 -26.89 18.28 -10.87
C ASP A 463 -25.75 19.30 -10.94
N PRO A 464 -26.06 20.59 -11.09
CA PRO A 464 -25.03 21.61 -10.98
C PRO A 464 -24.27 21.45 -9.67
N MET A 465 -22.97 21.33 -9.78
CA MET A 465 -22.05 21.10 -8.66
C MET A 465 -21.07 22.24 -8.52
N TYR A 466 -20.52 22.34 -7.33
CA TYR A 466 -19.38 23.18 -7.07
C TYR A 466 -18.11 22.36 -7.28
N VAL A 467 -17.22 22.81 -8.14
CA VAL A 467 -15.94 22.13 -8.42
C VAL A 467 -14.80 22.89 -7.77
N ARG A 468 -14.03 22.18 -6.98
CA ARG A 468 -12.80 22.70 -6.37
C ARG A 468 -11.61 21.91 -6.90
N VAL A 469 -10.62 22.63 -7.43
CA VAL A 469 -9.33 22.07 -7.84
C VAL A 469 -8.27 22.62 -6.91
N THR A 470 -7.67 21.76 -6.11
CA THR A 470 -6.56 22.11 -5.23
C THR A 470 -5.27 21.59 -5.86
N LEU A 471 -4.34 22.50 -6.11
CA LEU A 471 -2.98 22.20 -6.60
C LEU A 471 -2.00 22.45 -5.45
N ARG A 472 -1.21 21.42 -5.12
CA ARG A 472 -0.17 21.49 -4.09
C ARG A 472 1.18 21.27 -4.76
N PRO A 473 1.90 22.34 -5.14
CA PRO A 473 3.23 22.24 -5.70
C PRO A 473 4.21 21.61 -4.72
N HIS A 474 5.28 21.02 -5.27
CA HIS A 474 6.38 20.50 -4.47
C HIS A 474 6.96 21.60 -3.56
N PRO A 475 7.37 21.34 -2.31
CA PRO A 475 7.90 22.34 -1.39
C PRO A 475 9.08 23.18 -1.93
N LEU A 476 9.82 22.64 -2.89
CA LEU A 476 10.92 23.33 -3.57
C LEU A 476 10.46 24.19 -4.77
N SER A 477 9.17 24.22 -5.08
CA SER A 477 8.62 25.03 -6.17
C SER A 477 8.52 26.51 -5.80
N ASP A 478 8.61 27.38 -6.81
CA ASP A 478 8.29 28.80 -6.69
C ASP A 478 6.77 29.07 -6.62
N ALA A 479 5.95 28.10 -7.03
CA ALA A 479 4.50 28.16 -6.84
C ALA A 479 4.11 27.76 -5.42
N VAL A 480 2.98 28.30 -4.95
CA VAL A 480 2.36 27.95 -3.66
C VAL A 480 1.07 27.19 -3.89
N MET A 481 0.51 26.60 -2.83
CA MET A 481 -0.80 25.96 -2.90
C MET A 481 -1.82 26.90 -3.54
N THR A 482 -2.53 26.40 -4.52
CA THR A 482 -3.50 27.19 -5.29
C THR A 482 -4.81 26.45 -5.35
N VAL A 483 -5.90 27.15 -5.06
CA VAL A 483 -7.27 26.64 -5.18
C VAL A 483 -7.97 27.38 -6.32
N ALA A 484 -8.52 26.65 -7.27
CA ALA A 484 -9.40 27.17 -8.32
C ALA A 484 -10.78 26.55 -8.13
N GLU A 485 -11.82 27.36 -8.32
CA GLU A 485 -13.20 26.97 -8.04
C GLU A 485 -14.13 27.42 -9.15
N ALA A 486 -15.18 26.64 -9.37
CA ALA A 486 -16.27 26.98 -10.26
C ALA A 486 -17.60 26.53 -9.66
N SER A 487 -18.66 27.36 -9.76
CA SER A 487 -20.01 27.03 -9.36
C SER A 487 -20.85 26.60 -10.57
N ASP A 488 -21.98 25.96 -10.29
CA ASP A 488 -23.00 25.61 -11.29
C ASP A 488 -22.47 24.73 -12.45
N VAL A 489 -21.48 23.88 -12.13
CA VAL A 489 -20.89 22.94 -13.08
C VAL A 489 -21.80 21.73 -13.21
N THR A 490 -22.41 21.55 -14.40
CA THR A 490 -23.10 20.30 -14.70
C THR A 490 -22.10 19.29 -15.24
N VAL A 491 -21.94 18.18 -14.53
CA VAL A 491 -21.09 17.09 -14.98
C VAL A 491 -21.83 16.32 -16.07
N GLY A 492 -21.37 16.48 -17.29
CA GLY A 492 -21.92 15.87 -18.50
C GLY A 492 -20.79 15.28 -19.34
N ASP A 493 -20.85 15.50 -20.64
CA ASP A 493 -19.85 14.96 -21.56
C ASP A 493 -18.46 15.60 -21.41
N HIS A 494 -18.41 16.84 -20.92
CA HIS A 494 -17.15 17.60 -20.76
C HIS A 494 -17.27 18.69 -19.69
N VAL A 495 -16.25 18.78 -18.85
CA VAL A 495 -16.04 19.91 -17.91
C VAL A 495 -14.62 20.42 -18.10
N GLY A 496 -14.45 21.72 -18.37
CA GLY A 496 -13.14 22.35 -18.50
C GLY A 496 -12.97 23.53 -17.55
N LEU A 497 -11.83 23.56 -16.85
CA LEU A 497 -11.44 24.63 -15.91
C LEU A 497 -9.99 25.06 -16.16
N THR A 498 -9.70 26.34 -15.93
CA THR A 498 -8.32 26.82 -15.93
C THR A 498 -7.99 27.39 -14.56
N ALA A 499 -6.95 26.84 -13.92
CA ALA A 499 -6.37 27.37 -12.72
C ALA A 499 -5.16 28.26 -13.04
N THR A 500 -4.95 29.30 -12.23
CA THR A 500 -3.76 30.16 -12.30
C THR A 500 -2.97 30.01 -11.01
N LEU A 501 -1.76 29.45 -11.10
CA LEU A 501 -0.89 29.26 -9.95
C LEU A 501 -0.58 30.58 -9.24
N SER A 502 -0.64 30.56 -7.94
CA SER A 502 -0.09 31.59 -7.07
C SER A 502 1.42 31.40 -6.94
N MET A 503 2.19 32.51 -6.98
CA MET A 503 3.65 32.47 -6.94
C MET A 503 4.16 33.04 -5.64
N ARG A 504 5.24 32.46 -5.12
CA ARG A 504 5.84 32.82 -3.84
C ARG A 504 6.32 34.28 -3.77
N ASN A 505 6.94 34.78 -4.81
CA ASN A 505 7.60 36.10 -4.79
C ASN A 505 6.93 37.18 -5.66
N GLY A 506 5.69 36.97 -6.07
CA GLY A 506 4.95 38.00 -6.84
C GLY A 506 5.59 38.43 -8.17
N SER A 507 6.69 37.81 -8.59
CA SER A 507 7.31 38.11 -9.89
C SER A 507 6.34 37.63 -10.99
N PRO A 508 5.90 38.50 -11.88
CA PRO A 508 5.03 38.11 -12.97
C PRO A 508 5.81 37.14 -13.87
N ALA A 509 5.29 35.91 -14.02
CA ALA A 509 5.68 35.10 -15.16
C ALA A 509 5.42 35.89 -16.46
N PRO A 510 6.18 35.68 -17.53
CA PRO A 510 5.93 36.35 -18.81
C PRO A 510 4.46 36.24 -19.18
N ALA A 511 3.83 37.36 -19.56
CA ALA A 511 2.43 37.38 -19.91
C ALA A 511 2.20 36.47 -21.12
N GLU A 512 1.50 35.37 -20.90
CA GLU A 512 0.96 34.54 -21.97
C GLU A 512 -0.11 35.35 -22.72
N PRO A 513 -0.23 35.27 -24.05
CA PRO A 513 -1.29 35.93 -24.78
C PRO A 513 -2.64 35.42 -24.27
N GLU A 514 -3.48 36.34 -23.82
CA GLU A 514 -4.84 36.03 -23.37
C GLU A 514 -5.61 35.31 -24.48
N PRO A 515 -6.26 34.19 -24.20
CA PRO A 515 -7.19 33.60 -25.12
C PRO A 515 -8.38 34.54 -25.31
N THR A 516 -8.82 34.71 -26.54
CA THR A 516 -10.00 35.51 -26.93
C THR A 516 -11.19 35.09 -26.03
N PRO A 517 -11.85 36.02 -25.33
CA PRO A 517 -12.91 35.66 -24.38
C PRO A 517 -14.10 35.02 -25.10
N THR A 518 -14.45 33.83 -24.69
CA THR A 518 -15.76 33.23 -24.97
C THR A 518 -16.80 34.07 -24.22
N PRO A 519 -17.94 34.41 -24.81
CA PRO A 519 -18.91 35.29 -24.16
C PRO A 519 -19.40 34.68 -22.85
N GLU A 520 -19.24 35.46 -21.80
CA GLU A 520 -19.74 35.18 -20.44
C GLU A 520 -21.28 35.07 -20.49
N PRO A 521 -21.89 34.04 -19.88
CA PRO A 521 -23.33 34.02 -19.70
C PRO A 521 -23.72 35.07 -18.66
N THR A 522 -24.68 35.88 -18.98
CA THR A 522 -25.24 36.94 -18.15
C THR A 522 -25.70 36.39 -16.79
N PRO A 523 -25.38 37.03 -15.65
CA PRO A 523 -25.82 36.56 -14.34
C PRO A 523 -27.36 36.61 -14.24
N GLY A 524 -27.97 35.46 -14.14
CA GLY A 524 -29.35 35.32 -13.73
C GLY A 524 -29.46 35.45 -12.21
N GLY A 525 -30.43 36.24 -11.77
CA GLY A 525 -30.55 36.66 -10.38
C GLY A 525 -30.77 35.52 -9.38
N ASP A 526 -30.37 35.83 -8.15
CA ASP A 526 -30.55 35.06 -6.93
C ASP A 526 -31.92 34.36 -6.83
N SER A 527 -31.94 33.05 -7.03
CA SER A 527 -32.98 32.19 -6.57
C SER A 527 -32.39 31.28 -5.50
N ALA A 528 -32.81 31.51 -4.27
CA ALA A 528 -32.50 30.61 -3.16
C ALA A 528 -32.94 29.19 -3.52
N ASN A 529 -31.97 28.29 -3.70
CA ASN A 529 -32.27 26.89 -3.95
C ASN A 529 -32.88 26.26 -2.70
N PRO A 530 -34.05 25.61 -2.76
CA PRO A 530 -34.60 24.91 -1.61
C PRO A 530 -33.64 23.77 -1.22
N ALA A 531 -33.52 23.56 0.11
CA ALA A 531 -32.74 22.43 0.63
C ALA A 531 -33.19 21.13 -0.06
N PRO A 532 -32.25 20.20 -0.41
CA PRO A 532 -32.63 18.96 -1.08
C PRO A 532 -33.66 18.20 -0.28
N ALA A 533 -34.71 17.72 -0.96
CA ALA A 533 -35.83 17.03 -0.31
C ALA A 533 -35.31 15.67 0.23
N LEU A 534 -35.57 15.43 1.53
CA LEU A 534 -35.26 14.12 2.15
C LEU A 534 -36.25 13.08 1.59
N LEU A 535 -35.68 11.97 1.06
CA LEU A 535 -36.48 10.82 0.65
C LEU A 535 -36.92 10.04 1.89
N ASP A 536 -38.24 9.76 1.97
CA ASP A 536 -38.86 9.03 3.08
C ASP A 536 -39.38 7.65 2.66
N GLU A 537 -39.08 7.22 1.45
CA GLU A 537 -39.45 5.88 0.98
C GLU A 537 -38.53 4.83 1.63
N PRO A 538 -39.11 3.74 2.19
CA PRO A 538 -38.33 2.69 2.82
C PRO A 538 -37.31 2.05 1.86
N VAL A 539 -36.05 2.01 2.27
CA VAL A 539 -34.98 1.38 1.52
C VAL A 539 -34.18 0.40 2.39
N GLN A 540 -33.75 -0.70 1.79
CA GLN A 540 -32.81 -1.64 2.41
C GLN A 540 -31.50 -1.60 1.67
N ILE A 541 -30.41 -1.23 2.38
CA ILE A 541 -29.06 -1.08 1.83
C ILE A 541 -28.21 -2.23 2.36
N ALA A 542 -27.67 -3.06 1.47
CA ALA A 542 -26.88 -4.24 1.82
C ALA A 542 -25.37 -4.08 1.55
N ARG A 543 -25.00 -3.10 0.74
CA ARG A 543 -23.61 -2.79 0.39
C ARG A 543 -23.48 -1.35 -0.08
N GLY A 544 -22.25 -0.84 -0.10
CA GLY A 544 -21.95 0.54 -0.50
C GLY A 544 -21.84 1.50 0.67
N HIS A 545 -21.42 2.71 0.37
CA HIS A 545 -21.15 3.77 1.33
C HIS A 545 -22.43 4.51 1.72
N LEU A 546 -22.54 4.87 2.98
CA LEU A 546 -23.54 5.80 3.49
C LEU A 546 -23.08 6.46 4.79
N ASP A 547 -23.57 7.68 5.07
CA ASP A 547 -23.29 8.40 6.31
C ASP A 547 -24.56 8.81 7.03
N VAL A 548 -24.59 8.63 8.34
CA VAL A 548 -25.53 9.36 9.19
C VAL A 548 -24.97 10.76 9.42
N ARG A 549 -25.61 11.75 8.82
CA ARG A 549 -25.09 13.11 8.69
C ARG A 549 -25.92 14.11 9.50
N LEU A 550 -25.23 14.99 10.23
CA LEU A 550 -25.81 16.24 10.74
C LEU A 550 -25.88 17.23 9.59
N THR A 551 -27.04 17.77 9.31
CA THR A 551 -27.29 18.75 8.25
C THR A 551 -27.55 20.13 8.83
N GLN A 552 -27.19 21.18 8.10
CA GLN A 552 -27.46 22.58 8.44
C GLN A 552 -28.13 23.28 7.26
N ALA A 553 -29.18 24.01 7.52
CA ALA A 553 -29.83 24.86 6.55
C ALA A 553 -29.97 26.30 7.07
N SER A 554 -29.85 27.26 6.18
CA SER A 554 -30.07 28.69 6.51
C SER A 554 -31.36 29.17 5.89
N GLY A 555 -32.27 29.70 6.71
CA GLY A 555 -33.53 30.31 6.26
C GLY A 555 -33.93 31.45 7.19
N ASP A 556 -34.39 32.56 6.65
CA ASP A 556 -34.84 33.77 7.39
C ASP A 556 -33.78 34.29 8.42
N GLY A 557 -32.48 34.12 8.09
CA GLY A 557 -31.39 34.52 8.98
C GLY A 557 -31.21 33.62 10.20
N LYS A 558 -31.87 32.44 10.23
CA LYS A 558 -31.70 31.42 11.25
C LYS A 558 -31.07 30.15 10.69
N LEU A 559 -30.12 29.58 11.46
CA LEU A 559 -29.59 28.24 11.21
C LEU A 559 -30.51 27.21 11.85
N THR A 560 -30.91 26.23 11.07
CA THR A 560 -31.63 25.02 11.50
C THR A 560 -30.77 23.79 11.24
N TYR A 561 -30.92 22.79 12.10
CA TYR A 561 -30.13 21.56 12.02
C TYR A 561 -31.07 20.36 11.91
N GLY A 562 -30.65 19.33 11.23
CA GLY A 562 -31.38 18.08 11.06
C GLY A 562 -30.46 16.89 10.97
N LEU A 563 -31.01 15.69 10.89
CA LEU A 563 -30.29 14.46 10.62
C LEU A 563 -30.81 13.84 9.33
N ALA A 564 -29.91 13.33 8.53
CA ALA A 564 -30.20 12.60 7.30
C ALA A 564 -29.22 11.42 7.14
N VAL A 565 -29.61 10.45 6.34
CA VAL A 565 -28.69 9.45 5.78
C VAL A 565 -28.31 9.92 4.39
N LYS A 566 -27.03 10.24 4.19
CA LYS A 566 -26.44 10.40 2.85
C LYS A 566 -26.20 9.01 2.31
N ASP A 567 -26.99 8.58 1.35
CA ASP A 567 -26.93 7.25 0.75
C ASP A 567 -26.17 7.33 -0.58
N ASP A 568 -24.92 6.91 -0.55
CA ASP A 568 -24.02 6.77 -1.70
C ASP A 568 -23.97 5.29 -2.16
N SER A 569 -24.76 4.41 -1.56
CA SER A 569 -24.86 3.03 -2.03
C SER A 569 -25.36 3.04 -3.48
N LEU A 570 -24.80 2.14 -4.31
CA LEU A 570 -25.19 1.98 -5.71
C LEU A 570 -26.65 1.51 -5.82
N THR A 571 -27.59 2.37 -5.45
CA THR A 571 -29.00 2.19 -5.74
C THR A 571 -29.21 2.43 -7.23
N SER A 572 -30.30 1.91 -7.78
CA SER A 572 -30.60 1.89 -9.22
C SER A 572 -30.48 3.24 -9.95
N ALA A 573 -30.46 4.34 -9.22
CA ALA A 573 -30.36 5.70 -9.79
C ALA A 573 -28.93 6.24 -9.92
N ARG A 574 -27.91 5.57 -9.32
CA ARG A 574 -26.48 6.00 -9.33
C ARG A 574 -26.25 7.45 -8.88
N THR A 575 -27.12 7.99 -8.06
CA THR A 575 -27.01 9.33 -7.49
C THR A 575 -27.03 9.25 -5.98
N SER A 576 -26.16 10.01 -5.33
CA SER A 576 -26.22 10.21 -3.89
C SER A 576 -27.55 10.88 -3.53
N VAL A 577 -28.23 10.35 -2.54
CA VAL A 577 -29.52 10.90 -2.09
C VAL A 577 -29.52 11.10 -0.58
N LEU A 578 -30.29 12.10 -0.12
CA LEU A 578 -30.51 12.27 1.31
C LEU A 578 -31.83 11.56 1.69
N ARG A 579 -31.76 10.71 2.72
CA ARG A 579 -32.89 9.95 3.23
C ARG A 579 -33.20 10.30 4.67
N THR A 580 -34.43 10.11 5.09
CA THR A 580 -34.75 10.11 6.52
C THR A 580 -34.12 8.87 7.18
N LEU A 581 -33.69 9.01 8.44
CA LEU A 581 -33.14 7.86 9.18
C LEU A 581 -34.20 6.74 9.29
N GLY A 582 -35.47 7.12 9.51
CA GLY A 582 -36.59 6.18 9.68
C GLY A 582 -36.91 5.32 8.46
N SER A 583 -36.61 5.82 7.26
CA SER A 583 -36.78 5.06 6.02
C SER A 583 -35.62 4.13 5.68
N THR A 584 -34.50 4.23 6.41
CA THR A 584 -33.25 3.52 6.08
C THR A 584 -33.06 2.26 6.91
N THR A 585 -32.88 1.11 6.25
CA THR A 585 -32.54 -0.17 6.85
C THR A 585 -31.23 -0.67 6.30
N LEU A 586 -30.26 -0.93 7.16
CA LEU A 586 -28.99 -1.57 6.78
C LEU A 586 -29.14 -3.09 6.87
N ALA A 587 -28.82 -3.80 5.80
CA ALA A 587 -28.84 -5.26 5.77
C ALA A 587 -27.42 -5.82 5.91
N VAL A 588 -27.14 -6.43 7.05
CA VAL A 588 -25.86 -7.04 7.37
C VAL A 588 -25.94 -8.54 7.12
N GLY A 589 -25.25 -9.01 6.10
CA GLY A 589 -25.26 -10.41 5.67
C GLY A 589 -24.16 -11.26 6.35
N PRO A 590 -24.07 -12.55 5.99
CA PRO A 590 -23.08 -13.46 6.54
C PRO A 590 -21.63 -13.08 6.17
N ASN A 591 -21.42 -12.27 5.12
CA ASN A 591 -20.10 -11.74 4.73
C ASN A 591 -19.51 -10.80 5.79
N ALA A 592 -20.35 -10.25 6.68
CA ALA A 592 -19.90 -9.45 7.81
C ALA A 592 -19.51 -10.30 9.03
N ARG A 593 -19.59 -11.63 8.96
CA ARG A 593 -19.22 -12.50 10.09
C ARG A 593 -17.72 -12.41 10.37
N PHE A 594 -17.39 -12.03 11.60
CA PHE A 594 -16.03 -11.85 12.08
C PHE A 594 -15.80 -12.72 13.34
N VAL A 595 -14.63 -13.32 13.44
CA VAL A 595 -14.21 -14.04 14.64
C VAL A 595 -13.02 -13.31 15.25
N ARG A 596 -13.14 -12.86 16.49
CA ARG A 596 -12.08 -12.10 17.18
C ARG A 596 -10.79 -12.95 17.24
N PRO A 597 -9.70 -12.57 16.58
CA PRO A 597 -8.45 -13.29 16.64
C PRO A 597 -7.68 -13.00 17.93
N ALA A 598 -6.72 -13.86 18.27
CA ALA A 598 -5.85 -13.68 19.44
C ALA A 598 -4.98 -12.41 19.35
N SER A 599 -4.70 -11.92 18.15
CA SER A 599 -3.97 -10.66 17.94
C SER A 599 -4.72 -9.43 18.44
N LEU A 600 -6.05 -9.50 18.58
CA LEU A 600 -6.89 -8.46 19.18
C LEU A 600 -7.24 -8.80 20.64
N SER A 601 -6.26 -9.26 21.44
CA SER A 601 -6.46 -9.67 22.84
C SER A 601 -6.50 -8.50 23.83
N ASP A 602 -6.11 -7.29 23.43
CA ASP A 602 -6.18 -6.10 24.26
C ASP A 602 -7.62 -5.82 24.75
N ALA A 603 -7.74 -5.38 26.01
CA ALA A 603 -9.03 -5.17 26.65
C ALA A 603 -9.91 -4.12 25.97
N SER A 604 -9.33 -3.16 25.24
CA SER A 604 -10.10 -2.17 24.46
C SER A 604 -10.91 -2.80 23.32
N TYR A 605 -10.52 -4.01 22.86
CA TYR A 605 -11.27 -4.80 21.88
C TYR A 605 -12.33 -5.74 22.51
N ASP A 606 -12.61 -5.65 23.82
CA ASP A 606 -13.63 -6.48 24.47
C ASP A 606 -15.07 -6.17 23.98
N VAL A 607 -15.23 -5.08 23.25
CA VAL A 607 -16.44 -4.78 22.46
C VAL A 607 -16.76 -5.84 21.40
N LEU A 608 -15.75 -6.59 20.93
CA LEU A 608 -15.87 -7.73 20.02
C LEU A 608 -16.29 -9.05 20.71
N GLY A 609 -16.44 -9.05 22.05
CA GLY A 609 -16.60 -10.27 22.86
C GLY A 609 -15.25 -10.95 23.15
N PRO A 610 -15.22 -12.12 23.82
CA PRO A 610 -13.98 -12.83 24.09
C PRO A 610 -13.25 -13.28 22.82
N VAL A 611 -11.93 -13.50 22.92
CA VAL A 611 -11.13 -14.07 21.81
C VAL A 611 -11.78 -15.38 21.34
N GLY A 612 -11.96 -15.53 20.03
CA GLY A 612 -12.69 -16.65 19.42
C GLY A 612 -14.19 -16.45 19.32
N ALA A 613 -14.77 -15.39 19.88
CA ALA A 613 -16.18 -15.07 19.71
C ALA A 613 -16.48 -14.65 18.27
N ALA A 614 -17.62 -15.10 17.76
CA ALA A 614 -18.14 -14.68 16.45
C ALA A 614 -19.14 -13.54 16.62
N THR A 615 -18.93 -12.48 15.84
CA THR A 615 -19.78 -11.28 15.74
C THR A 615 -20.04 -10.96 14.27
N TYR A 616 -20.78 -9.89 14.02
CA TYR A 616 -20.96 -9.30 12.68
C TYR A 616 -20.33 -7.91 12.70
N LEU A 617 -19.32 -7.73 11.85
CA LEU A 617 -18.49 -6.53 11.81
C LEU A 617 -18.68 -5.81 10.46
N LEU A 618 -19.06 -4.54 10.53
CA LEU A 618 -18.93 -3.60 9.41
C LEU A 618 -17.62 -2.85 9.66
N PRO A 619 -16.58 -3.08 8.85
CA PRO A 619 -15.23 -2.61 9.18
C PRO A 619 -15.06 -1.11 8.94
N GLU A 620 -14.12 -0.50 9.63
CA GLU A 620 -13.67 0.88 9.42
C GLU A 620 -13.14 1.11 7.99
N THR A 621 -12.51 0.09 7.42
CA THR A 621 -12.05 0.13 6.02
C THR A 621 -13.14 -0.33 5.08
N GLN A 622 -13.33 0.37 3.97
CA GLN A 622 -14.34 0.05 2.98
C GLN A 622 -14.20 -1.38 2.44
N ASN A 623 -15.33 -2.09 2.40
CA ASN A 623 -15.48 -3.40 1.79
C ASN A 623 -16.69 -3.37 0.84
N SER A 624 -16.48 -3.57 -0.44
CA SER A 624 -17.51 -3.50 -1.48
C SER A 624 -18.65 -4.53 -1.33
N ASP A 625 -18.42 -5.61 -0.57
CA ASP A 625 -19.37 -6.72 -0.42
C ASP A 625 -20.37 -6.53 0.72
N ILE A 626 -20.18 -5.49 1.52
CA ILE A 626 -21.03 -5.15 2.66
C ILE A 626 -21.33 -3.65 2.72
N VAL A 627 -22.33 -3.27 3.51
CA VAL A 627 -22.64 -1.87 3.78
C VAL A 627 -21.55 -1.24 4.63
N TRP A 628 -21.21 0.03 4.31
CA TRP A 628 -20.12 0.77 4.96
C TRP A 628 -20.63 2.09 5.54
N PRO A 629 -21.17 2.08 6.77
CA PRO A 629 -21.78 3.24 7.39
C PRO A 629 -20.78 4.10 8.16
N GLY A 630 -20.81 5.42 7.89
CA GLY A 630 -20.08 6.46 8.59
C GLY A 630 -20.96 7.39 9.41
N LEU A 631 -20.31 8.32 10.11
CA LEU A 631 -20.90 9.47 10.79
C LEU A 631 -20.27 10.74 10.20
N SER A 632 -21.09 11.76 9.92
CA SER A 632 -20.61 12.99 9.29
C SER A 632 -21.22 14.24 9.90
N THR A 633 -20.39 15.25 10.10
CA THR A 633 -20.78 16.64 10.42
C THR A 633 -20.32 17.61 9.33
N GLU A 634 -20.02 17.10 8.16
CA GLU A 634 -19.64 17.90 7.00
C GLU A 634 -20.73 18.88 6.61
N GLY A 635 -20.35 20.06 6.14
CA GLY A 635 -21.29 21.14 5.81
C GLY A 635 -21.86 21.90 7.02
N ILE A 636 -21.35 21.64 8.23
CA ILE A 636 -21.70 22.40 9.44
C ILE A 636 -20.76 23.60 9.59
N ASP A 637 -21.34 24.78 9.75
CA ASP A 637 -20.59 25.98 10.11
C ASP A 637 -20.25 25.98 11.61
N TYR A 638 -19.05 25.53 11.95
CA TYR A 638 -18.56 25.46 13.33
C TYR A 638 -18.31 26.85 13.96
N ALA A 639 -18.23 27.93 13.18
CA ALA A 639 -18.21 29.28 13.74
C ALA A 639 -19.53 29.58 14.48
N SER A 640 -20.62 28.91 14.13
CA SER A 640 -21.91 28.99 14.83
C SER A 640 -22.02 28.05 16.03
N LEU A 641 -21.05 27.17 16.26
CA LEU A 641 -21.04 26.13 17.29
C LEU A 641 -19.73 26.16 18.12
N PRO A 642 -19.51 27.18 18.96
CA PRO A 642 -18.26 27.34 19.71
C PRO A 642 -17.94 26.18 20.68
N GLU A 643 -18.95 25.38 21.06
CA GLU A 643 -18.78 24.19 21.91
C GLU A 643 -18.69 22.89 21.06
N GLY A 644 -18.51 23.04 19.74
CA GLY A 644 -18.50 21.90 18.82
C GLY A 644 -19.88 21.27 18.62
N ALA A 645 -19.91 20.12 17.98
CA ALA A 645 -21.11 19.29 17.81
C ALA A 645 -20.87 17.88 18.37
N ASP A 646 -21.84 17.39 19.13
CA ASP A 646 -21.88 16.05 19.67
C ASP A 646 -22.93 15.24 18.90
N LEU A 647 -22.52 14.15 18.22
CA LEU A 647 -23.43 13.11 17.76
C LEU A 647 -23.62 12.09 18.88
N THR A 648 -24.87 11.91 19.33
CA THR A 648 -25.21 10.94 20.38
C THR A 648 -25.71 9.65 19.75
N LEU A 649 -25.30 8.50 20.29
CA LEU A 649 -25.69 7.17 19.82
C LEU A 649 -26.37 6.41 20.98
N HIS A 650 -27.55 5.84 20.69
CA HIS A 650 -28.33 5.06 21.66
C HIS A 650 -28.88 3.79 21.01
N LEU A 651 -28.82 2.66 21.72
CA LEU A 651 -29.45 1.41 21.29
C LEU A 651 -30.88 1.32 21.83
N ALA A 652 -31.84 1.65 20.97
CA ALA A 652 -33.27 1.65 21.35
C ALA A 652 -33.86 0.23 21.36
N GLU A 653 -33.42 -0.65 20.44
CA GLU A 653 -33.94 -2.01 20.32
C GLU A 653 -32.85 -2.98 19.83
N ALA A 654 -32.82 -4.18 20.38
CA ALA A 654 -31.92 -5.26 19.95
C ALA A 654 -32.51 -6.64 20.28
N PRO A 655 -32.01 -7.73 19.71
CA PRO A 655 -32.28 -9.08 20.17
C PRO A 655 -31.89 -9.26 21.64
N ALA A 656 -32.60 -10.13 22.37
CA ALA A 656 -32.39 -10.33 23.80
C ALA A 656 -30.92 -10.67 24.10
N GLY A 657 -30.25 -9.84 24.93
CA GLY A 657 -28.84 -9.99 25.31
C GLY A 657 -27.83 -9.61 24.21
N ALA A 658 -28.30 -9.09 23.08
CA ALA A 658 -27.41 -8.62 22.03
C ALA A 658 -26.84 -7.22 22.33
N ARG A 659 -25.70 -6.92 21.75
CA ARG A 659 -24.89 -5.73 21.96
C ARG A 659 -24.51 -5.10 20.62
N VAL A 660 -24.40 -3.79 20.60
CA VAL A 660 -23.83 -3.00 19.50
C VAL A 660 -22.69 -2.17 20.03
N ALA A 661 -21.61 -2.05 19.25
CA ALA A 661 -20.54 -1.12 19.52
C ALA A 661 -20.09 -0.41 18.24
N PHE A 662 -19.54 0.81 18.41
CA PHE A 662 -18.89 1.58 17.37
C PHE A 662 -17.52 2.04 17.89
N PHE A 663 -16.45 1.66 17.18
CA PHE A 663 -15.08 1.97 17.60
C PHE A 663 -14.15 2.15 16.39
N GLN A 664 -13.07 2.88 16.59
CA GLN A 664 -11.96 2.95 15.66
C GLN A 664 -10.83 2.04 16.12
N GLY A 665 -10.18 1.37 15.18
CA GLY A 665 -9.00 0.56 15.47
C GLY A 665 -7.85 1.42 15.95
N GLY A 666 -7.11 0.94 16.95
CA GLY A 666 -5.88 1.62 17.38
C GLY A 666 -4.77 1.45 16.36
N THR A 667 -4.05 2.53 16.08
CA THR A 667 -2.84 2.49 15.27
C THR A 667 -1.64 2.01 16.09
N PHE A 668 -0.78 1.17 15.51
CA PHE A 668 0.53 0.76 16.08
C PHE A 668 0.50 0.14 17.49
N GLY A 669 -0.50 -0.73 17.77
CA GLY A 669 -0.60 -1.38 19.07
C GLY A 669 -1.26 -0.52 20.14
N ALA A 670 -1.73 0.67 19.82
CA ALA A 670 -2.71 1.36 20.63
C ALA A 670 -4.02 0.56 20.63
N GLY A 671 -4.70 0.50 21.77
CA GLY A 671 -6.00 -0.17 21.89
C GLY A 671 -7.07 0.53 21.04
N ALA A 672 -8.22 -0.12 20.86
CA ALA A 672 -9.36 0.46 20.16
C ALA A 672 -9.90 1.69 20.91
N ARG A 673 -10.27 2.73 20.15
CA ARG A 673 -11.01 3.88 20.66
C ARG A 673 -12.50 3.61 20.52
N VAL A 674 -13.15 3.28 21.61
CA VAL A 674 -14.59 3.00 21.64
C VAL A 674 -15.36 4.31 21.79
N HIS A 675 -16.23 4.60 20.79
CA HIS A 675 -17.12 5.75 20.80
C HIS A 675 -18.52 5.41 21.31
N PHE A 676 -18.95 4.18 21.08
CA PHE A 676 -20.22 3.66 21.55
C PHE A 676 -20.12 2.18 21.92
N ASP A 677 -20.67 1.83 23.07
CA ASP A 677 -20.84 0.47 23.53
C ASP A 677 -22.16 0.37 24.29
N SER A 678 -23.15 -0.25 23.69
CA SER A 678 -24.48 -0.37 24.27
C SER A 678 -24.52 -1.11 25.62
N ALA A 679 -23.48 -1.86 25.97
CA ALA A 679 -23.34 -2.48 27.29
C ALA A 679 -22.84 -1.49 28.35
N ALA A 680 -22.15 -0.43 27.96
CA ALA A 680 -21.66 0.62 28.85
C ALA A 680 -22.63 1.82 28.93
N GLY A 681 -23.56 1.96 27.96
CA GLY A 681 -24.53 3.04 27.89
C GLY A 681 -24.53 3.75 26.55
N ASP A 682 -24.95 5.01 26.53
CA ASP A 682 -25.01 5.84 25.32
C ASP A 682 -23.63 6.24 24.86
N GLY A 683 -23.46 6.35 23.53
CA GLY A 683 -22.22 6.79 22.89
C GLY A 683 -22.24 8.29 22.57
N LEU A 684 -21.03 8.83 22.41
CA LEU A 684 -20.82 10.22 22.02
C LEU A 684 -19.66 10.34 21.07
N VAL A 685 -19.90 11.03 19.95
CA VAL A 685 -18.85 11.48 19.03
C VAL A 685 -18.81 12.99 19.07
N HIS A 686 -17.78 13.55 19.70
CA HIS A 686 -17.57 14.99 19.77
C HIS A 686 -16.73 15.46 18.60
N THR A 687 -17.16 16.55 17.95
CA THR A 687 -16.48 17.17 16.82
C THR A 687 -16.38 18.67 17.02
N THR A 688 -15.21 19.26 16.76
CA THR A 688 -14.95 20.70 16.84
C THR A 688 -14.74 21.33 15.47
N GLU A 689 -14.73 20.49 14.45
CA GLU A 689 -14.56 20.83 13.04
C GLU A 689 -15.35 19.89 12.16
N SER A 690 -15.46 20.24 10.88
CA SER A 690 -16.11 19.40 9.85
C SER A 690 -15.46 18.01 9.84
N THR A 691 -16.23 16.99 10.18
CA THR A 691 -15.73 15.63 10.40
C THR A 691 -16.53 14.63 9.57
N HIS A 692 -15.83 13.77 8.87
CA HIS A 692 -16.36 12.56 8.25
C HIS A 692 -15.59 11.37 8.81
N MET A 693 -16.29 10.42 9.42
CA MET A 693 -15.66 9.36 10.18
C MET A 693 -16.31 8.00 9.92
N HIS A 694 -15.48 7.04 9.54
CA HIS A 694 -15.84 5.64 9.60
C HIS A 694 -15.20 4.98 10.83
N GLY A 695 -15.85 3.94 11.31
CA GLY A 695 -15.35 3.09 12.37
C GLY A 695 -15.97 1.70 12.24
N ASN A 696 -15.53 0.81 13.08
CA ASN A 696 -16.00 -0.56 13.14
C ASN A 696 -17.35 -0.62 13.87
N TRP A 697 -18.42 -1.01 13.18
CA TRP A 697 -19.71 -1.32 13.81
C TRP A 697 -19.77 -2.83 14.09
N VAL A 698 -20.07 -3.18 15.33
CA VAL A 698 -20.14 -4.57 15.78
C VAL A 698 -21.53 -4.91 16.28
N PHE A 699 -22.08 -6.03 15.79
CA PHE A 699 -23.34 -6.60 16.22
C PHE A 699 -23.09 -8.00 16.78
N SER A 700 -23.38 -8.24 18.03
CA SER A 700 -23.03 -9.48 18.72
C SER A 700 -23.87 -10.70 18.32
N ALA A 701 -25.06 -10.50 17.73
CA ALA A 701 -25.99 -11.57 17.37
C ALA A 701 -26.80 -11.22 16.10
N PRO A 702 -27.33 -12.21 15.38
CA PRO A 702 -28.33 -11.97 14.34
C PRO A 702 -29.64 -11.40 14.93
N GLY A 703 -30.33 -10.58 14.14
CA GLY A 703 -31.62 -9.99 14.48
C GLY A 703 -31.73 -8.54 14.07
N THR A 704 -32.77 -7.87 14.53
CA THR A 704 -33.04 -6.46 14.23
C THR A 704 -32.57 -5.56 15.36
N TYR A 705 -31.87 -4.51 15.00
CA TYR A 705 -31.36 -3.47 15.90
C TYR A 705 -31.95 -2.13 15.46
N ARG A 706 -32.24 -1.28 16.41
CA ARG A 706 -32.67 0.09 16.21
C ARG A 706 -31.70 1.01 16.93
N ILE A 707 -30.99 1.82 16.17
CA ILE A 707 -29.98 2.75 16.68
C ILE A 707 -30.54 4.16 16.52
N GLU A 708 -30.58 4.91 17.60
CA GLU A 708 -30.96 6.31 17.61
C GLU A 708 -29.73 7.19 17.56
N VAL A 709 -29.78 8.19 16.70
CA VAL A 709 -28.77 9.23 16.57
C VAL A 709 -29.42 10.57 16.85
N GLY A 710 -28.80 11.34 17.72
CA GLY A 710 -29.17 12.72 18.03
C GLY A 710 -27.98 13.66 17.83
N ALA A 711 -28.21 14.97 17.84
CA ALA A 711 -27.13 15.94 17.79
C ALA A 711 -27.36 17.10 18.78
N ARG A 712 -26.26 17.55 19.44
CA ARG A 712 -26.28 18.70 20.35
C ARG A 712 -24.98 19.49 20.28
N SER A 713 -24.98 20.71 20.79
CA SER A 713 -23.79 21.51 21.05
C SER A 713 -23.90 22.04 22.50
N GLY A 714 -23.06 21.52 23.37
CA GLY A 714 -23.23 21.70 24.81
C GLY A 714 -24.63 21.24 25.29
N GLU A 715 -25.40 22.15 25.90
CA GLU A 715 -26.78 21.89 26.32
C GLU A 715 -27.84 22.11 25.21
N ARG A 716 -27.41 22.71 24.07
CA ARG A 716 -28.32 23.01 22.97
C ARG A 716 -28.56 21.76 22.10
N VAL A 717 -29.80 21.31 22.01
CA VAL A 717 -30.20 20.29 21.04
C VAL A 717 -30.16 20.91 19.66
N LEU A 718 -29.35 20.35 18.76
CA LEU A 718 -29.27 20.70 17.35
C LEU A 718 -30.33 19.93 16.55
N ALA A 719 -30.34 18.60 16.71
CA ALA A 719 -31.33 17.72 16.09
C ALA A 719 -31.83 16.70 17.12
N GLN A 720 -33.16 16.49 17.13
CA GLN A 720 -33.79 15.45 17.96
C GLN A 720 -33.33 14.07 17.49
N ALA A 721 -33.27 13.13 18.43
CA ALA A 721 -32.86 11.76 18.11
C ALA A 721 -33.85 11.13 17.12
N GLN A 722 -33.27 10.47 16.09
CA GLN A 722 -33.98 9.72 15.06
C GLN A 722 -33.34 8.34 14.93
N SER A 723 -34.13 7.33 14.57
CA SER A 723 -33.64 5.96 14.48
C SER A 723 -33.44 5.52 13.03
N PHE A 724 -32.39 4.75 12.79
CA PHE A 724 -32.29 3.86 11.63
C PHE A 724 -32.26 2.40 12.08
N THR A 725 -32.59 1.50 11.15
CA THR A 725 -32.72 0.07 11.45
C THR A 725 -31.51 -0.70 10.87
N VAL A 726 -31.00 -1.69 11.62
CA VAL A 726 -30.01 -2.64 11.13
C VAL A 726 -30.56 -4.06 11.27
N VAL A 727 -30.56 -4.82 10.19
CA VAL A 727 -31.00 -6.22 10.17
C VAL A 727 -29.81 -7.12 9.90
N VAL A 728 -29.40 -7.89 10.92
CA VAL A 728 -28.27 -8.83 10.84
C VAL A 728 -28.82 -10.24 10.58
N ARG A 729 -28.33 -10.90 9.53
CA ARG A 729 -28.76 -12.23 9.09
C ARG A 729 -27.64 -13.26 9.19
N SER A 730 -27.95 -14.46 9.67
CA SER A 730 -26.99 -15.56 9.82
C SER A 730 -26.89 -16.50 8.61
N GLY A 731 -27.80 -16.37 7.62
CA GLY A 731 -27.86 -17.21 6.40
C GLY A 731 -27.25 -16.52 5.17
N ARG A 732 -27.15 -17.26 4.04
CA ARG A 732 -26.75 -16.64 2.77
C ARG A 732 -27.68 -15.48 2.43
N HIS A 733 -27.11 -14.37 2.01
CA HIS A 733 -27.84 -13.24 1.49
C HIS A 733 -28.52 -13.64 0.18
N ASP A 734 -29.86 -13.73 0.18
CA ASP A 734 -30.60 -13.77 -1.08
C ASP A 734 -30.41 -12.41 -1.74
N ALA A 735 -29.94 -12.41 -2.98
CA ALA A 735 -29.76 -11.20 -3.75
C ALA A 735 -31.07 -10.38 -3.72
N GLN A 736 -30.98 -9.10 -3.46
CA GLN A 736 -32.11 -8.17 -3.52
C GLN A 736 -32.82 -8.37 -4.86
N PRO A 737 -34.15 -8.62 -4.88
CA PRO A 737 -34.86 -8.70 -6.14
C PRO A 737 -34.69 -7.38 -6.89
N ALA A 738 -34.26 -7.45 -8.13
CA ALA A 738 -34.20 -6.29 -9.01
C ALA A 738 -35.62 -5.66 -9.04
N PRO A 739 -35.73 -4.32 -9.04
CA PRO A 739 -37.06 -3.66 -9.17
C PRO A 739 -37.70 -4.16 -10.46
N THR A 740 -38.91 -4.66 -10.33
CA THR A 740 -39.75 -5.18 -11.44
C THR A 740 -40.05 -4.03 -12.39
N PRO A 741 -39.67 -4.10 -13.68
CA PRO A 741 -40.19 -3.17 -14.67
C PRO A 741 -41.73 -3.33 -14.76
N GLY A 742 -42.44 -2.21 -14.87
CA GLY A 742 -43.90 -2.18 -14.90
C GLY A 742 -44.48 -3.12 -15.96
N ASP A 743 -45.56 -3.77 -15.55
CA ASP A 743 -46.36 -4.71 -16.34
C ASP A 743 -46.87 -4.12 -17.63
N ASP A 744 -46.42 -4.69 -18.76
CA ASP A 744 -47.18 -4.85 -19.97
C ASP A 744 -47.16 -6.32 -20.39
N PRO A 745 -48.30 -6.98 -20.62
CA PRO A 745 -48.36 -8.44 -20.83
C PRO A 745 -47.93 -8.81 -22.24
N VAL A 746 -46.77 -9.49 -22.37
CA VAL A 746 -46.40 -10.16 -23.60
C VAL A 746 -46.87 -11.64 -23.53
N PRO A 747 -47.48 -12.18 -24.57
CA PRO A 747 -48.04 -13.53 -24.56
C PRO A 747 -46.97 -14.61 -24.53
N ALA A 748 -47.19 -15.65 -23.76
CA ALA A 748 -46.32 -16.78 -23.52
C ALA A 748 -45.99 -17.56 -24.81
N PRO A 749 -44.73 -17.96 -25.04
CA PRO A 749 -44.37 -18.96 -26.03
C PRO A 749 -44.61 -20.38 -25.52
N SER A 750 -45.08 -21.22 -26.42
CA SER A 750 -45.40 -22.64 -26.20
C SER A 750 -44.20 -23.46 -25.71
N PRO A 751 -44.39 -24.50 -24.90
CA PRO A 751 -43.31 -25.29 -24.33
C PRO A 751 -42.68 -26.17 -25.39
N GLY A 752 -41.34 -26.09 -25.51
CA GLY A 752 -40.50 -27.04 -26.25
C GLY A 752 -40.25 -28.33 -25.44
N PRO A 753 -39.88 -29.41 -26.12
CA PRO A 753 -39.77 -30.75 -25.47
C PRO A 753 -38.63 -30.78 -24.43
N SER A 754 -38.93 -31.45 -23.30
CA SER A 754 -37.99 -31.71 -22.20
C SER A 754 -36.75 -32.48 -22.66
N PRO A 755 -35.58 -32.14 -22.20
CA PRO A 755 -34.39 -32.98 -22.42
C PRO A 755 -34.42 -34.24 -21.58
N THR A 756 -33.98 -35.34 -22.19
CA THR A 756 -33.82 -36.65 -21.59
C THR A 756 -32.73 -36.59 -20.48
N PRO A 757 -32.93 -37.24 -19.34
CA PRO A 757 -31.90 -37.22 -18.28
C PRO A 757 -30.68 -38.06 -18.67
N ASP A 758 -29.50 -37.54 -18.34
CA ASP A 758 -28.22 -38.21 -18.50
C ASP A 758 -28.13 -39.44 -17.58
N PRO A 759 -27.45 -40.52 -18.03
CA PRO A 759 -27.27 -41.74 -17.23
C PRO A 759 -26.34 -41.45 -16.02
N ALA A 760 -26.71 -42.04 -14.89
CA ALA A 760 -25.97 -41.95 -13.63
C ALA A 760 -24.50 -42.43 -13.77
N PRO A 761 -23.53 -41.81 -13.11
CA PRO A 761 -22.14 -42.27 -13.14
C PRO A 761 -21.98 -43.60 -12.41
N THR A 762 -21.18 -44.47 -13.01
CA THR A 762 -20.81 -45.79 -12.46
C THR A 762 -19.96 -45.60 -11.19
N PRO A 763 -20.19 -46.33 -10.10
CA PRO A 763 -19.38 -46.21 -8.90
C PRO A 763 -17.96 -46.75 -9.11
N ASP A 764 -16.98 -46.04 -8.54
CA ASP A 764 -15.58 -46.42 -8.54
C ASP A 764 -15.33 -47.75 -7.81
N PRO A 765 -14.38 -48.58 -8.28
CA PRO A 765 -14.03 -49.83 -7.61
C PRO A 765 -13.36 -49.56 -6.26
N ALA A 766 -13.72 -50.32 -5.25
CA ALA A 766 -13.18 -50.29 -3.90
C ALA A 766 -11.66 -50.48 -3.86
N PRO A 767 -10.92 -49.78 -3.00
CA PRO A 767 -9.48 -49.95 -2.87
C PRO A 767 -9.11 -51.34 -2.35
N THR A 768 -8.08 -51.92 -2.95
CA THR A 768 -7.50 -53.22 -2.54
C THR A 768 -6.83 -53.06 -1.16
N PRO A 769 -6.99 -53.99 -0.22
CA PRO A 769 -6.33 -53.90 1.09
C PRO A 769 -4.82 -54.14 0.97
N ASP A 770 -4.05 -53.38 1.75
CA ASP A 770 -2.60 -53.49 1.88
C ASP A 770 -2.16 -54.86 2.40
N PRO A 771 -1.04 -55.41 1.91
CA PRO A 771 -0.50 -56.69 2.41
C PRO A 771 0.06 -56.52 3.85
N ALA A 772 -0.22 -57.51 4.70
CA ALA A 772 0.23 -57.57 6.09
C ALA A 772 1.78 -57.57 6.20
N PRO A 773 2.36 -56.94 7.23
CA PRO A 773 3.80 -56.91 7.45
C PRO A 773 4.34 -58.31 7.78
N THR A 774 5.46 -58.65 7.16
CA THR A 774 6.25 -59.85 7.45
C THR A 774 6.94 -59.75 8.81
N PRO A 775 6.99 -60.79 9.65
CA PRO A 775 7.69 -60.73 10.93
C PRO A 775 9.22 -60.80 10.72
N ASP A 776 9.95 -60.04 11.52
CA ASP A 776 11.41 -60.04 11.59
C ASP A 776 11.95 -61.42 12.06
N PRO A 777 13.10 -61.86 11.52
CA PRO A 777 13.77 -63.06 12.01
C PRO A 777 14.55 -62.80 13.30
N ALA A 778 14.51 -63.78 14.19
CA ALA A 778 15.16 -63.81 15.52
C ALA A 778 16.68 -63.75 15.48
#